data_7c212637820f8f6fd34a86ce4afd2e9b
#
_entry.id   7c212637820f8f6fd34a86ce4afd2e9b
#
_cell.length_a   1.000
_cell.length_b   1.000
_cell.length_c   1.000
_cell.angle_alpha   90.00
_cell.angle_beta   90.00
_cell.angle_gamma   90.00
#
_symmetry.space_group_name_H-M   'P 1'
#
loop_
_entity.id
_entity.type
_entity.pdbx_description
1 polymer ?
#
loop_
_entity_poly.entity_id
_entity_poly.type
_entity_poly.pdbx_seq_one_letter_code
_entity_poly.pdbx_strand_id
1 'polypeptide(L)'
;MPTAQKKTPQKKNREAVEQAEKNEGKAVAGKGAAKTAAAKRPAAKKSAVKKTAAKTSVVKKSAAETSAAKESAAKTSAEEKTAGKKTAVKKPAAKKSATKKPAAKKTAVKKTAAKTAKKEAPKTLVVVESPAKAKTIEKYLGKKYMVRASMGHLRDLPKSQFGIDVENDFAPKYINIRGKGDLIKALKKDAKHASKVYLASDPDREGEAIAWHLAHILGINPDENCRIVFNEITKPAIQAAVKEPYPINIDRVDAQQARRMLDRIVGYKLSPLLWRKIKKGLSAGRVQSVTVKLICDREKEIQAFVPEEYWTVGMKLKKERGVQFAAELATVDGKKLALHSKEETSALVKDMAKQSFSVKEVKKRERRRNPVAPFTTSSMQQDASRKLGFTSRRTMMIAQQLYEGVELGRRGPVGLITYMRTDSTRLSDLALDEVRGYVEASFGADYLPEKPNIYAAGKKAQDAHEAIRPTSVENAPELVEKYLTREQLRLYTLIWQRFVASQMTPAVFDTVSVSVAAGERYIARASGSTLKFPGFLAVYADNKKEKDVLLPELLAGEALSLVRLLPEQHFTEPPPRYNEASLVKTLEEKDIGRPSTYAPIIETILARGYVVRQDKHFQPTDLGFLVDDMLEEYFKDIVDVQFTAELENELDEIAEGKVDKNDLLRSFYEPFEETLEKADEAIGEVEIPEEVSDVVCEKCGRNMVVKQGRYGKFLACPGFPDCRNTKPILKDTGVPCPKCGGRIVERRSRRGQAFYGCENYPACDYVTWDQPLTEKCPECGAFMMRHRYKNGRVLPYCSNEACKTRIDHPINKEIEKSRARLEAKKAKEAAAAEKAAEAEAGK
;
A
#
# COMPACT_ATOMS: atom_id res chain seq x y z
N MET A 1 31.04 -43.11 -47.39
CA MET A 1 29.93 -44.00 -47.77
C MET A 1 29.76 -45.02 -46.69
N PRO A 2 28.52 -45.44 -46.31
CA PRO A 2 27.24 -44.84 -46.58
C PRO A 2 26.51 -44.37 -45.32
N THR A 3 25.64 -43.42 -45.52
CA THR A 3 24.54 -42.87 -44.75
C THR A 3 23.57 -43.88 -44.16
N ALA A 4 23.19 -43.72 -42.89
CA ALA A 4 22.02 -44.37 -42.32
C ALA A 4 21.09 -43.30 -41.76
N GLN A 5 19.96 -43.09 -42.42
CA GLN A 5 18.84 -42.25 -42.02
C GLN A 5 18.12 -42.90 -40.82
N LYS A 6 17.90 -42.11 -39.74
CA LYS A 6 16.94 -42.46 -38.68
C LYS A 6 15.61 -41.75 -38.92
N LYS A 7 14.57 -42.58 -39.18
CA LYS A 7 13.19 -42.19 -39.30
C LYS A 7 12.60 -41.82 -37.93
N THR A 8 11.94 -40.70 -37.86
CA THR A 8 11.08 -40.22 -36.77
C THR A 8 9.76 -41.04 -36.68
N PRO A 9 9.26 -41.36 -35.48
CA PRO A 9 7.93 -41.97 -35.29
C PRO A 9 6.90 -40.88 -34.97
N GLN A 10 6.25 -40.36 -36.00
CA GLN A 10 5.02 -39.58 -35.89
C GLN A 10 3.88 -40.36 -36.58
N LYS A 11 3.29 -41.35 -35.89
CA LYS A 11 2.05 -41.98 -36.34
C LYS A 11 1.44 -42.95 -35.32
N LYS A 12 1.37 -42.57 -34.02
CA LYS A 12 0.64 -43.34 -33.00
C LYS A 12 -0.25 -42.55 -32.04
N ASN A 13 -0.37 -41.22 -32.19
CA ASN A 13 -1.19 -40.39 -31.31
C ASN A 13 -2.46 -39.80 -31.95
N ARG A 14 -2.88 -40.28 -33.11
CA ARG A 14 -4.14 -39.87 -33.76
C ARG A 14 -5.31 -40.83 -33.61
N GLU A 15 -5.07 -42.07 -33.21
CA GLU A 15 -6.13 -43.07 -33.04
C GLU A 15 -6.66 -43.19 -31.60
N ALA A 16 -5.99 -42.57 -30.60
CA ALA A 16 -6.45 -42.56 -29.21
C ALA A 16 -7.41 -41.39 -28.87
N VAL A 17 -7.49 -40.35 -29.68
CA VAL A 17 -8.37 -39.18 -29.45
C VAL A 17 -9.75 -39.37 -30.10
N GLU A 18 -9.87 -40.20 -31.16
CA GLU A 18 -11.15 -40.44 -31.82
C GLU A 18 -12.01 -41.53 -31.13
N GLN A 19 -11.48 -42.31 -30.17
CA GLN A 19 -12.24 -43.26 -29.37
C GLN A 19 -12.76 -42.74 -28.03
N ALA A 20 -12.31 -41.60 -27.57
CA ALA A 20 -12.82 -40.94 -26.35
C ALA A 20 -14.12 -40.16 -26.60
N GLU A 21 -14.36 -39.67 -27.80
CA GLU A 21 -15.57 -38.89 -28.14
C GLU A 21 -16.80 -39.73 -28.55
N LYS A 22 -16.69 -41.07 -28.64
CA LYS A 22 -17.82 -41.98 -28.98
C LYS A 22 -18.47 -42.67 -27.77
N ASN A 23 -18.00 -42.47 -26.54
CA ASN A 23 -18.53 -43.17 -25.36
C ASN A 23 -19.34 -42.30 -24.38
N GLU A 24 -19.54 -41.01 -24.61
CA GLU A 24 -20.40 -40.15 -23.78
C GLU A 24 -21.84 -39.97 -24.28
N GLY A 25 -22.29 -40.73 -25.22
CA GLY A 25 -23.60 -40.63 -25.88
C GLY A 25 -24.63 -41.71 -25.55
N LYS A 26 -24.55 -42.43 -24.42
CA LYS A 26 -25.62 -43.42 -24.06
C LYS A 26 -25.64 -43.67 -22.55
N ALA A 27 -26.45 -42.91 -21.82
CA ALA A 27 -27.20 -43.31 -20.63
C ALA A 27 -27.74 -42.02 -19.97
N VAL A 28 -28.98 -41.72 -20.19
CA VAL A 28 -30.03 -41.53 -19.20
C VAL A 28 -31.35 -41.25 -19.92
N ALA A 29 -32.14 -42.27 -20.06
CA ALA A 29 -33.59 -42.20 -20.25
C ALA A 29 -34.23 -43.10 -19.19
N GLY A 30 -35.01 -42.55 -18.30
CA GLY A 30 -35.78 -43.36 -17.37
C GLY A 30 -36.40 -42.61 -16.19
N LYS A 31 -37.56 -42.00 -16.46
CA LYS A 31 -38.78 -41.96 -15.60
C LYS A 31 -38.72 -41.32 -14.19
N GLY A 32 -39.62 -40.36 -14.01
CA GLY A 32 -40.21 -40.02 -12.73
C GLY A 32 -41.01 -38.70 -12.77
N ALA A 33 -42.27 -38.82 -13.14
CA ALA A 33 -43.27 -37.77 -13.09
C ALA A 33 -43.65 -37.40 -11.66
N ALA A 34 -43.86 -36.14 -11.36
CA ALA A 34 -45.01 -35.67 -10.54
C ALA A 34 -45.06 -34.14 -10.38
N LYS A 35 -46.11 -33.63 -10.95
CA LYS A 35 -47.03 -32.55 -10.47
C LYS A 35 -46.58 -31.14 -10.25
N THR A 36 -47.02 -30.36 -11.21
CA THR A 36 -47.52 -28.97 -11.25
C THR A 36 -48.19 -28.45 -9.96
N ALA A 37 -47.82 -27.25 -9.58
CA ALA A 37 -48.81 -26.31 -9.03
C ALA A 37 -48.43 -24.87 -9.49
N ALA A 38 -49.32 -24.33 -10.34
CA ALA A 38 -49.31 -22.94 -10.77
C ALA A 38 -49.95 -22.08 -9.71
N ALA A 39 -49.43 -20.89 -9.41
CA ALA A 39 -50.15 -19.87 -8.73
C ALA A 39 -49.95 -18.52 -9.44
N LYS A 40 -51.08 -17.95 -9.75
CA LYS A 40 -51.41 -16.81 -10.58
C LYS A 40 -50.92 -15.48 -9.99
N ARG A 41 -50.51 -14.55 -10.90
CA ARG A 41 -50.53 -13.11 -10.72
C ARG A 41 -51.97 -12.61 -10.56
N PRO A 42 -52.18 -11.50 -9.86
CA PRO A 42 -53.27 -10.57 -10.24
C PRO A 42 -52.73 -9.25 -10.74
N ALA A 43 -53.50 -8.74 -11.68
CA ALA A 43 -53.29 -7.52 -12.44
C ALA A 43 -53.76 -6.26 -11.71
N ALA A 44 -53.33 -5.15 -12.27
CA ALA A 44 -53.53 -3.76 -11.94
C ALA A 44 -54.94 -3.30 -11.57
N LYS A 45 -55.01 -2.31 -10.68
CA LYS A 45 -56.06 -1.27 -10.75
C LYS A 45 -55.46 0.12 -10.63
N LYS A 46 -55.76 0.94 -11.66
CA LYS A 46 -55.57 2.38 -11.73
C LYS A 46 -56.56 3.06 -10.79
N SER A 47 -56.14 4.12 -10.12
CA SER A 47 -57.02 5.24 -9.81
C SER A 47 -56.21 6.54 -9.81
N ALA A 48 -56.69 7.46 -10.59
CA ALA A 48 -56.27 8.84 -10.70
C ALA A 48 -56.93 9.70 -9.62
N VAL A 49 -56.35 10.82 -9.28
CA VAL A 49 -56.93 12.11 -8.85
C VAL A 49 -55.92 12.80 -7.93
N LYS A 50 -55.49 14.01 -8.05
CA LYS A 50 -55.82 15.32 -8.55
C LYS A 50 -54.69 16.27 -8.13
N LYS A 51 -54.40 17.22 -8.98
CA LYS A 51 -53.52 18.37 -8.76
C LYS A 51 -53.94 19.23 -7.59
N THR A 52 -52.98 19.76 -6.86
CA THR A 52 -53.03 21.16 -6.41
C THR A 52 -51.62 21.74 -6.40
N ALA A 53 -51.48 22.88 -7.01
CA ALA A 53 -50.32 23.70 -7.13
C ALA A 53 -50.17 24.63 -5.93
N ALA A 54 -48.97 24.81 -5.42
CA ALA A 54 -48.62 26.05 -4.72
C ALA A 54 -47.17 26.39 -5.00
N LYS A 55 -47.00 27.62 -5.36
CA LYS A 55 -45.82 28.33 -5.84
C LYS A 55 -44.81 28.64 -4.72
N THR A 56 -43.61 28.96 -5.23
CA THR A 56 -42.60 29.95 -4.74
C THR A 56 -41.48 29.34 -3.93
N SER A 57 -40.24 29.70 -4.10
CA SER A 57 -39.51 30.73 -4.88
C SER A 57 -38.04 30.35 -4.95
N VAL A 58 -37.47 30.69 -6.09
CA VAL A 58 -36.02 30.62 -6.38
C VAL A 58 -35.25 31.63 -5.55
N VAL A 59 -34.16 31.23 -4.94
CA VAL A 59 -33.00 32.11 -4.72
C VAL A 59 -31.74 31.42 -5.20
N LYS A 60 -31.25 31.83 -6.34
CA LYS A 60 -29.90 31.72 -6.83
C LYS A 60 -28.97 32.54 -5.92
N LYS A 61 -27.82 32.04 -5.59
CA LYS A 61 -26.62 32.88 -5.47
C LYS A 61 -25.39 32.15 -6.00
N SER A 62 -24.87 32.74 -7.02
CA SER A 62 -23.67 32.53 -7.75
C SER A 62 -22.41 32.82 -6.92
N ALA A 63 -21.34 32.12 -7.27
CA ALA A 63 -19.99 32.46 -6.94
C ALA A 63 -19.48 33.67 -7.72
N ALA A 64 -18.67 34.49 -7.12
CA ALA A 64 -17.56 35.19 -7.76
C ALA A 64 -16.67 35.85 -6.67
N GLU A 65 -15.39 35.51 -6.70
CA GLU A 65 -14.19 36.34 -6.64
C GLU A 65 -14.27 37.73 -5.99
N THR A 66 -13.35 38.03 -5.09
CA THR A 66 -12.15 38.84 -5.29
C THR A 66 -11.50 39.25 -3.98
N SER A 67 -10.23 39.00 -3.92
CA SER A 67 -9.08 39.81 -3.53
C SER A 67 -9.23 41.01 -2.57
N ALA A 68 -8.22 41.08 -1.77
CA ALA A 68 -7.43 42.23 -1.33
C ALA A 68 -7.72 42.92 0.00
N ALA A 69 -6.72 42.77 0.82
CA ALA A 69 -5.92 43.81 1.44
C ALA A 69 -6.36 44.49 2.73
N LYS A 70 -5.34 44.50 3.58
CA LYS A 70 -4.87 45.50 4.52
C LYS A 70 -5.30 45.46 5.98
N GLU A 71 -4.27 45.23 6.78
CA GLU A 71 -3.70 46.07 7.84
C GLU A 71 -4.61 46.36 9.03
N SER A 72 -4.22 46.19 10.25
CA SER A 72 -3.01 46.58 10.93
C SER A 72 -3.09 46.28 12.45
N ALA A 73 -1.92 46.04 13.01
CA ALA A 73 -1.43 46.51 14.31
C ALA A 73 -2.18 46.02 15.58
N ALA A 74 -1.56 45.44 16.46
CA ALA A 74 -0.36 45.59 17.24
C ALA A 74 -0.62 45.28 18.72
N LYS A 75 0.42 44.71 19.34
CA LYS A 75 0.78 44.79 20.77
C LYS A 75 -0.09 44.04 21.78
N THR A 76 0.40 43.34 22.73
CA THR A 76 1.64 43.17 23.48
C THR A 76 1.46 42.03 24.44
N SER A 77 2.37 41.32 24.71
CA SER A 77 3.41 41.06 25.69
C SER A 77 3.25 39.74 26.39
N ALA A 78 4.34 39.08 26.35
CA ALA A 78 5.26 38.64 27.37
C ALA A 78 4.84 37.46 28.23
N GLU A 79 5.74 36.58 28.24
CA GLU A 79 6.57 35.91 29.25
C GLU A 79 5.92 34.68 29.87
N GLU A 80 6.58 33.59 30.14
CA GLU A 80 7.96 33.22 30.43
C GLU A 80 8.16 31.70 30.36
N LYS A 81 9.32 31.27 29.86
CA LYS A 81 10.30 30.27 30.31
C LYS A 81 9.77 28.98 30.97
N THR A 82 10.41 27.87 30.78
CA THR A 82 11.80 27.37 30.84
C THR A 82 11.86 25.96 30.27
N ALA A 83 12.77 25.67 29.39
CA ALA A 83 14.06 24.99 29.53
C ALA A 83 14.11 23.68 30.32
N GLY A 84 14.53 22.64 29.63
CA GLY A 84 14.87 21.38 30.23
C GLY A 84 15.80 20.52 29.37
N LYS A 85 16.98 20.38 29.82
CA LYS A 85 18.21 19.88 29.25
C LYS A 85 18.25 18.40 28.83
N LYS A 86 19.05 18.16 27.82
CA LYS A 86 19.66 16.90 27.35
C LYS A 86 20.64 16.33 28.37
N THR A 87 20.75 15.01 28.40
CA THR A 87 21.93 14.34 28.94
C THR A 87 22.55 13.40 27.91
N ALA A 88 23.81 13.58 27.71
CA ALA A 88 24.69 12.70 26.94
C ALA A 88 25.52 11.83 27.89
N VAL A 89 25.76 10.61 27.42
CA VAL A 89 26.49 9.51 28.05
C VAL A 89 27.99 9.72 28.01
N LYS A 90 28.72 9.33 29.11
CA LYS A 90 30.04 8.69 29.04
C LYS A 90 30.35 7.88 30.31
N LYS A 91 30.84 6.68 30.13
CA LYS A 91 31.47 5.76 31.05
C LYS A 91 32.99 5.94 31.05
N PRO A 92 33.81 5.17 31.82
CA PRO A 92 33.88 4.95 33.25
C PRO A 92 35.32 5.15 33.78
N ALA A 93 35.56 5.08 35.09
CA ALA A 93 36.67 4.37 35.68
C ALA A 93 36.76 4.53 37.22
N ALA A 94 37.35 3.58 37.82
CA ALA A 94 37.32 3.13 39.18
C ALA A 94 38.27 3.85 40.16
N LYS A 95 37.97 3.68 41.44
CA LYS A 95 38.80 3.31 42.59
C LYS A 95 38.93 4.28 43.79
N LYS A 96 38.57 3.72 44.91
CA LYS A 96 39.17 3.71 46.27
C LYS A 96 38.82 4.82 47.29
N SER A 97 38.02 4.35 48.23
CA SER A 97 38.25 4.32 49.71
C SER A 97 38.73 5.59 50.44
N ALA A 98 38.00 6.04 51.42
CA ALA A 98 38.41 6.14 52.82
C ALA A 98 37.38 6.82 53.70
N THR A 99 37.03 6.15 54.75
CA THR A 99 36.45 6.45 56.06
C THR A 99 36.66 7.89 56.60
N LYS A 100 35.58 8.41 57.21
CA LYS A 100 35.52 8.81 58.63
C LYS A 100 34.15 9.45 59.03
N LYS A 101 33.60 8.94 60.14
CA LYS A 101 32.55 9.52 61.02
C LYS A 101 33.22 10.42 62.05
N PRO A 102 32.50 11.07 63.01
CA PRO A 102 31.16 11.64 63.06
C PRO A 102 31.16 13.05 63.75
N ALA A 103 30.03 13.78 63.71
CA ALA A 103 29.70 14.68 64.82
C ALA A 103 28.19 15.01 64.84
N ALA A 104 27.67 14.94 66.06
CA ALA A 104 26.27 15.06 66.42
C ALA A 104 25.81 16.51 66.72
N LYS A 105 24.48 16.65 66.76
CA LYS A 105 23.59 17.58 67.55
C LYS A 105 22.79 18.50 66.61
N LYS A 106 21.48 18.67 66.70
CA LYS A 106 20.53 18.71 67.83
C LYS A 106 19.08 18.66 67.28
N THR A 107 18.22 18.01 67.98
CA THR A 107 16.78 17.93 67.96
C THR A 107 16.01 19.23 67.79
N ALA A 108 15.04 19.23 66.84
CA ALA A 108 13.80 20.04 66.94
C ALA A 108 12.61 19.19 66.49
N VAL A 109 11.82 18.83 67.49
CA VAL A 109 10.55 18.08 67.32
C VAL A 109 9.54 19.03 66.66
N LYS A 110 9.13 18.74 65.41
CA LYS A 110 7.88 19.26 64.82
C LYS A 110 6.97 18.10 64.59
N LYS A 111 5.89 18.06 65.40
CA LYS A 111 4.73 17.18 65.21
C LYS A 111 4.16 17.44 63.81
N THR A 112 4.38 16.55 62.89
CA THR A 112 3.61 16.45 61.66
C THR A 112 2.57 15.38 61.83
N ALA A 113 1.30 15.83 61.75
CA ALA A 113 0.12 15.00 61.73
C ALA A 113 0.24 13.93 60.62
N ALA A 114 0.16 12.68 60.97
CA ALA A 114 0.05 11.58 60.03
C ALA A 114 -1.24 11.78 59.20
N LYS A 115 -1.10 12.27 57.99
CA LYS A 115 -2.16 12.06 56.99
C LYS A 115 -2.25 10.58 56.74
N THR A 116 -3.26 9.93 57.29
CA THR A 116 -3.72 8.60 56.91
C THR A 116 -3.94 8.60 55.40
N ALA A 117 -3.00 8.05 54.65
CA ALA A 117 -3.18 7.79 53.23
C ALA A 117 -4.40 6.84 53.13
N LYS A 118 -5.54 7.35 52.67
CA LYS A 118 -6.62 6.51 52.19
C LYS A 118 -6.01 5.54 51.18
N LYS A 119 -5.97 4.23 51.51
CA LYS A 119 -5.67 3.18 50.54
C LYS A 119 -6.70 3.35 49.42
N GLU A 120 -6.30 3.85 48.30
CA GLU A 120 -7.13 3.85 47.08
C GLU A 120 -7.57 2.40 46.83
N ALA A 121 -8.83 2.21 46.53
CA ALA A 121 -9.35 0.89 46.14
C ALA A 121 -8.54 0.35 44.94
N PRO A 122 -8.26 -0.95 44.92
CA PRO A 122 -7.49 -1.55 43.84
C PRO A 122 -8.19 -1.29 42.49
N LYS A 123 -7.43 -0.77 41.51
CA LYS A 123 -7.95 -0.45 40.19
C LYS A 123 -7.97 -1.72 39.31
N THR A 124 -8.86 -1.73 38.31
CA THR A 124 -8.82 -2.76 37.26
C THR A 124 -7.72 -2.44 36.27
N LEU A 125 -6.84 -3.41 35.99
CA LEU A 125 -5.77 -3.29 35.00
C LEU A 125 -6.29 -3.68 33.60
N VAL A 126 -6.05 -2.83 32.60
CA VAL A 126 -6.30 -3.11 31.19
C VAL A 126 -4.98 -3.09 30.46
N VAL A 127 -4.61 -4.20 29.80
CA VAL A 127 -3.36 -4.30 29.04
C VAL A 127 -3.68 -4.24 27.54
N VAL A 128 -3.10 -3.27 26.85
CA VAL A 128 -3.22 -3.05 25.40
C VAL A 128 -1.86 -3.20 24.70
N GLU A 129 -1.82 -3.17 23.37
CA GLU A 129 -0.59 -3.37 22.64
C GLU A 129 0.31 -2.14 22.55
N SER A 130 -0.27 -0.94 22.41
CA SER A 130 0.47 0.28 22.15
C SER A 130 0.22 1.39 23.14
N PRO A 131 1.18 2.30 23.36
CA PRO A 131 1.00 3.47 24.25
C PRO A 131 -0.07 4.44 23.76
N ALA A 132 -0.29 4.54 22.43
CA ALA A 132 -1.32 5.41 21.87
C ALA A 132 -2.71 4.90 22.26
N LYS A 133 -2.97 3.58 22.07
CA LYS A 133 -4.20 2.94 22.55
C LYS A 133 -4.38 3.12 24.05
N ALA A 134 -3.33 2.90 24.85
CA ALA A 134 -3.40 3.05 26.29
C ALA A 134 -3.90 4.45 26.69
N LYS A 135 -3.34 5.50 26.09
CA LYS A 135 -3.74 6.88 26.36
C LYS A 135 -5.20 7.17 26.01
N THR A 136 -5.66 6.67 24.86
CA THR A 136 -7.04 6.87 24.39
C THR A 136 -8.03 6.13 25.27
N ILE A 137 -7.77 4.86 25.57
CA ILE A 137 -8.66 4.00 26.33
C ILE A 137 -8.74 4.42 27.81
N GLU A 138 -7.61 4.80 28.43
CA GLU A 138 -7.57 5.29 29.80
C GLU A 138 -8.48 6.50 30.01
N LYS A 139 -8.51 7.41 29.03
CA LYS A 139 -9.42 8.58 29.05
C LYS A 139 -10.89 8.16 29.07
N TYR A 140 -11.26 7.12 28.31
CA TYR A 140 -12.66 6.69 28.20
C TYR A 140 -13.13 5.85 29.38
N LEU A 141 -12.24 5.07 29.99
CA LEU A 141 -12.56 4.23 31.15
C LEU A 141 -12.50 4.99 32.49
N GLY A 142 -11.70 6.06 32.57
CA GLY A 142 -11.61 6.91 33.74
C GLY A 142 -10.84 6.30 34.92
N LYS A 143 -10.94 6.94 36.11
CA LYS A 143 -10.04 6.74 37.27
C LYS A 143 -10.09 5.35 37.93
N LYS A 144 -11.13 4.55 37.70
CA LYS A 144 -11.26 3.17 38.23
C LYS A 144 -10.36 2.16 37.52
N TYR A 145 -9.86 2.52 36.35
CA TYR A 145 -9.01 1.68 35.52
C TYR A 145 -7.59 2.21 35.48
N MET A 146 -6.67 1.31 35.25
CA MET A 146 -5.27 1.57 34.98
C MET A 146 -4.94 0.90 33.65
N VAL A 147 -4.56 1.66 32.62
CA VAL A 147 -4.25 1.11 31.29
C VAL A 147 -2.74 1.05 31.10
N ARG A 148 -2.23 -0.07 30.61
CA ARG A 148 -0.80 -0.30 30.33
C ARG A 148 -0.61 -0.85 28.94
N ALA A 149 0.54 -0.55 28.34
CA ALA A 149 0.90 -1.06 27.02
C ALA A 149 1.94 -2.18 27.16
N SER A 150 1.71 -3.30 26.44
CA SER A 150 2.67 -4.40 26.30
C SER A 150 3.79 -4.10 25.29
N MET A 151 3.61 -3.07 24.45
CA MET A 151 4.52 -2.73 23.36
C MET A 151 4.68 -3.89 22.34
N GLY A 152 3.58 -4.56 22.00
CA GLY A 152 3.53 -5.76 21.16
C GLY A 152 3.83 -7.05 21.94
N HIS A 153 4.31 -8.07 21.24
CA HIS A 153 4.67 -9.36 21.85
C HIS A 153 5.72 -9.26 22.97
N LEU A 154 5.53 -10.04 24.02
CA LEU A 154 6.47 -10.18 25.15
C LEU A 154 7.22 -11.53 25.14
N ARG A 155 6.66 -12.55 24.47
CA ARG A 155 7.27 -13.88 24.25
C ARG A 155 7.32 -14.17 22.75
N ASP A 156 8.31 -14.92 22.33
CA ASP A 156 8.47 -15.42 20.97
C ASP A 156 9.39 -16.65 20.97
N LEU A 157 9.44 -17.36 19.84
CA LEU A 157 10.44 -18.41 19.60
C LEU A 157 11.87 -17.81 19.65
N PRO A 158 12.88 -18.54 20.12
CA PRO A 158 14.25 -18.06 20.19
C PRO A 158 14.78 -17.71 18.79
N LYS A 159 15.51 -16.58 18.68
CA LYS A 159 16.00 -16.10 17.36
C LYS A 159 17.17 -16.94 16.81
N SER A 160 17.96 -17.56 17.68
CA SER A 160 19.19 -18.30 17.35
C SER A 160 19.07 -19.82 17.40
N GLN A 161 17.86 -20.32 17.64
CA GLN A 161 17.57 -21.75 17.74
C GLN A 161 16.27 -22.02 16.96
N PHE A 162 16.08 -23.25 16.52
CA PHE A 162 14.86 -23.66 15.83
C PHE A 162 13.63 -23.43 16.72
N GLY A 163 13.67 -23.93 17.94
CA GLY A 163 12.70 -23.62 19.00
C GLY A 163 11.35 -24.30 18.83
N ILE A 164 11.29 -25.35 18.03
CA ILE A 164 10.12 -26.22 17.85
C ILE A 164 10.63 -27.65 18.11
N ASP A 165 9.93 -28.39 18.94
CA ASP A 165 10.23 -29.79 19.26
C ASP A 165 9.32 -30.66 18.40
N VAL A 166 9.86 -31.17 17.28
CA VAL A 166 9.10 -31.92 16.27
C VAL A 166 8.67 -33.28 16.80
N GLU A 167 9.54 -33.94 17.61
CA GLU A 167 9.28 -35.25 18.17
C GLU A 167 8.20 -35.25 19.26
N ASN A 168 8.00 -34.06 19.87
CA ASN A 168 6.99 -33.83 20.90
C ASN A 168 5.86 -32.93 20.39
N ASP A 169 5.12 -33.41 19.39
CA ASP A 169 3.96 -32.74 18.78
C ASP A 169 4.18 -31.25 18.48
N PHE A 170 5.31 -30.92 17.87
CA PHE A 170 5.68 -29.54 17.50
C PHE A 170 5.66 -28.55 18.67
N ALA A 171 5.92 -29.01 19.90
CA ALA A 171 5.85 -28.16 21.09
C ALA A 171 6.75 -26.93 20.96
N PRO A 172 6.18 -25.68 21.04
CA PRO A 172 6.95 -24.47 20.83
C PRO A 172 7.69 -24.03 22.10
N LYS A 173 9.00 -23.82 22.00
CA LYS A 173 9.84 -23.30 23.08
C LYS A 173 9.79 -21.78 23.15
N TYR A 174 8.74 -21.22 23.73
CA TYR A 174 8.62 -19.77 23.88
C TYR A 174 9.51 -19.21 24.97
N ILE A 175 10.23 -18.13 24.66
CA ILE A 175 11.07 -17.38 25.60
C ILE A 175 10.62 -15.91 25.68
N ASN A 176 10.91 -15.24 26.78
CA ASN A 176 10.69 -13.82 26.90
C ASN A 176 11.64 -13.06 25.96
N ILE A 177 11.09 -12.11 25.22
CA ILE A 177 11.86 -11.30 24.25
C ILE A 177 12.92 -10.49 24.99
N ARG A 178 14.17 -10.58 24.55
CA ARG A 178 15.30 -9.85 25.12
C ARG A 178 15.04 -8.34 25.12
N GLY A 179 15.25 -7.68 26.25
CA GLY A 179 15.01 -6.25 26.44
C GLY A 179 13.61 -5.90 26.95
N LYS A 180 12.70 -6.88 27.08
CA LYS A 180 11.34 -6.67 27.64
C LYS A 180 11.26 -6.97 29.15
N GLY A 181 12.33 -7.40 29.81
CA GLY A 181 12.32 -7.86 31.19
C GLY A 181 11.77 -6.84 32.19
N ASP A 182 12.13 -5.58 32.07
CA ASP A 182 11.66 -4.53 32.99
C ASP A 182 10.17 -4.20 32.78
N LEU A 183 9.71 -4.24 31.54
CA LEU A 183 8.28 -4.10 31.24
C LEU A 183 7.47 -5.25 31.83
N ILE A 184 7.96 -6.50 31.69
CA ILE A 184 7.32 -7.69 32.27
C ILE A 184 7.26 -7.57 33.79
N LYS A 185 8.35 -7.14 34.45
CA LYS A 185 8.35 -6.91 35.91
C LYS A 185 7.33 -5.85 36.34
N ALA A 186 7.21 -4.75 35.57
CA ALA A 186 6.25 -3.69 35.82
C ALA A 186 4.81 -4.19 35.68
N LEU A 187 4.48 -4.89 34.58
CA LEU A 187 3.16 -5.47 34.36
C LEU A 187 2.78 -6.50 35.44
N LYS A 188 3.71 -7.39 35.86
CA LYS A 188 3.49 -8.32 36.97
C LYS A 188 3.23 -7.61 38.28
N LYS A 189 3.92 -6.50 38.54
CA LYS A 189 3.67 -5.68 39.73
C LYS A 189 2.28 -5.06 39.69
N ASP A 190 1.91 -4.44 38.59
CA ASP A 190 0.61 -3.78 38.43
C ASP A 190 -0.54 -4.80 38.51
N ALA A 191 -0.39 -5.99 37.89
CA ALA A 191 -1.37 -7.07 37.93
C ALA A 191 -1.61 -7.61 39.36
N LYS A 192 -0.54 -7.77 40.19
CA LYS A 192 -0.65 -8.20 41.59
C LYS A 192 -1.46 -7.23 42.49
N HIS A 193 -1.50 -5.96 42.10
CA HIS A 193 -2.23 -4.92 42.87
C HIS A 193 -3.59 -4.56 42.25
N ALA A 194 -3.90 -5.15 41.09
CA ALA A 194 -5.17 -4.94 40.42
C ALA A 194 -6.29 -5.77 41.01
N SER A 195 -7.50 -5.24 41.01
CA SER A 195 -8.72 -5.98 41.40
C SER A 195 -9.12 -7.01 40.35
N LYS A 196 -8.89 -6.70 39.05
CA LYS A 196 -9.13 -7.56 37.90
C LYS A 196 -8.17 -7.15 36.78
N VAL A 197 -7.86 -8.08 35.91
CA VAL A 197 -7.00 -7.82 34.74
C VAL A 197 -7.78 -8.13 33.47
N TYR A 198 -7.77 -7.18 32.54
CA TYR A 198 -8.33 -7.35 31.20
C TYR A 198 -7.22 -7.26 30.14
N LEU A 199 -7.30 -8.13 29.13
CA LEU A 199 -6.38 -8.19 28.00
C LEU A 199 -7.10 -7.65 26.77
N ALA A 200 -6.68 -6.46 26.31
CA ALA A 200 -7.36 -5.65 25.30
C ALA A 200 -6.51 -5.44 24.04
N SER A 201 -5.92 -6.52 23.54
CA SER A 201 -5.23 -6.55 22.25
C SER A 201 -6.22 -6.51 21.08
N ASP A 202 -5.71 -6.29 19.85
CA ASP A 202 -6.52 -6.17 18.64
C ASP A 202 -7.43 -7.39 18.37
N PRO A 203 -8.48 -7.24 17.54
CA PRO A 203 -9.46 -8.31 17.29
C PRO A 203 -8.96 -9.43 16.38
N ASP A 204 -7.72 -9.37 15.88
CA ASP A 204 -7.16 -10.39 15.00
C ASP A 204 -6.45 -11.54 15.78
N ARG A 205 -6.06 -12.61 15.08
CA ARG A 205 -5.35 -13.75 15.66
C ARG A 205 -4.00 -13.37 16.28
N GLU A 206 -3.34 -12.32 15.79
CA GLU A 206 -2.10 -11.81 16.39
C GLU A 206 -2.38 -11.19 17.76
N GLY A 207 -3.46 -10.42 17.89
CA GLY A 207 -3.92 -9.87 19.17
C GLY A 207 -4.34 -10.96 20.16
N GLU A 208 -4.96 -12.05 19.69
CA GLU A 208 -5.34 -13.18 20.53
C GLU A 208 -4.09 -13.89 21.09
N ALA A 209 -3.08 -14.12 20.26
CA ALA A 209 -1.80 -14.68 20.70
C ALA A 209 -1.06 -13.76 21.69
N ILE A 210 -1.13 -12.42 21.47
CA ILE A 210 -0.57 -11.46 22.45
C ILE A 210 -1.28 -11.58 23.79
N ALA A 211 -2.61 -11.68 23.79
CA ALA A 211 -3.41 -11.88 25.00
C ALA A 211 -3.01 -13.18 25.72
N TRP A 212 -2.90 -14.29 25.01
CA TRP A 212 -2.48 -15.58 25.56
C TRP A 212 -1.06 -15.53 26.14
N HIS A 213 -0.11 -14.90 25.47
CA HIS A 213 1.23 -14.71 26.01
C HIS A 213 1.25 -13.84 27.26
N LEU A 214 0.39 -12.81 27.32
CA LEU A 214 0.20 -11.97 28.52
C LEU A 214 -0.40 -12.76 29.67
N ALA A 215 -1.44 -13.56 29.41
CA ALA A 215 -2.08 -14.41 30.40
C ALA A 215 -1.05 -15.35 31.05
N HIS A 216 -0.25 -16.06 30.25
CA HIS A 216 0.84 -16.89 30.75
C HIS A 216 1.86 -16.11 31.59
N ILE A 217 2.29 -14.92 31.14
CA ILE A 217 3.26 -14.10 31.89
C ILE A 217 2.68 -13.62 33.22
N LEU A 218 1.42 -13.23 33.24
CA LEU A 218 0.77 -12.65 34.41
C LEU A 218 0.17 -13.69 35.35
N GLY A 219 0.11 -14.97 34.95
CA GLY A 219 -0.49 -16.07 35.70
C GLY A 219 -2.02 -16.00 35.75
N ILE A 220 -2.65 -15.62 34.64
CA ILE A 220 -4.10 -15.56 34.44
C ILE A 220 -4.53 -16.83 33.73
N ASN A 221 -5.61 -17.48 34.20
CA ASN A 221 -6.18 -18.62 33.49
C ASN A 221 -6.82 -18.15 32.17
N PRO A 222 -6.45 -18.70 30.99
CA PRO A 222 -7.08 -18.35 29.72
C PRO A 222 -8.60 -18.56 29.63
N ASP A 223 -9.14 -19.50 30.41
CA ASP A 223 -10.56 -19.81 30.46
C ASP A 223 -11.37 -18.78 31.27
N GLU A 224 -10.72 -17.90 32.00
CA GLU A 224 -11.38 -16.80 32.68
C GLU A 224 -11.78 -15.70 31.72
N ASN A 225 -12.90 -15.01 32.02
CA ASN A 225 -13.36 -13.84 31.27
C ASN A 225 -12.41 -12.65 31.46
N CYS A 226 -11.26 -12.72 30.81
CA CYS A 226 -10.19 -11.71 30.88
C CYS A 226 -9.95 -10.97 29.55
N ARG A 227 -10.50 -11.45 28.45
CA ARG A 227 -10.35 -10.89 27.11
C ARG A 227 -11.44 -9.86 26.81
N ILE A 228 -11.07 -8.70 26.28
CA ILE A 228 -12.01 -7.69 25.76
C ILE A 228 -11.55 -7.25 24.36
N VAL A 229 -12.49 -7.10 23.43
CA VAL A 229 -12.25 -6.73 22.04
C VAL A 229 -13.18 -5.61 21.61
N PHE A 230 -12.71 -4.76 20.74
CA PHE A 230 -13.48 -3.69 20.11
C PHE A 230 -12.92 -3.39 18.71
N ASN A 231 -13.84 -3.21 17.75
CA ASN A 231 -13.49 -2.91 16.37
C ASN A 231 -13.17 -1.42 16.16
N GLU A 232 -13.54 -0.56 17.11
CA GLU A 232 -13.27 0.88 17.08
C GLU A 232 -12.91 1.42 18.47
N ILE A 233 -12.03 2.41 18.52
CA ILE A 233 -11.61 3.03 19.78
C ILE A 233 -12.47 4.26 20.06
N THR A 234 -13.75 3.99 20.39
CA THR A 234 -14.73 4.98 20.82
C THR A 234 -15.15 4.73 22.26
N LYS A 235 -15.71 5.75 22.92
CA LYS A 235 -16.15 5.61 24.30
C LYS A 235 -17.27 4.57 24.45
N PRO A 236 -18.32 4.55 23.61
CA PRO A 236 -19.38 3.54 23.70
C PRO A 236 -18.85 2.11 23.49
N ALA A 237 -18.06 1.87 22.43
CA ALA A 237 -17.53 0.55 22.10
C ALA A 237 -16.65 0.00 23.25
N ILE A 238 -15.75 0.83 23.80
CA ILE A 238 -14.89 0.41 24.92
C ILE A 238 -15.69 0.13 26.19
N GLN A 239 -16.71 0.95 26.50
CA GLN A 239 -17.54 0.73 27.67
C GLN A 239 -18.43 -0.50 27.52
N ALA A 240 -18.87 -0.84 26.31
CA ALA A 240 -19.61 -2.08 26.05
C ALA A 240 -18.68 -3.30 26.21
N ALA A 241 -17.51 -3.30 25.58
CA ALA A 241 -16.57 -4.41 25.65
C ALA A 241 -16.10 -4.74 27.08
N VAL A 242 -15.95 -3.75 27.94
CA VAL A 242 -15.57 -3.98 29.36
C VAL A 242 -16.70 -4.63 30.15
N LYS A 243 -17.96 -4.50 29.74
CA LYS A 243 -19.11 -5.14 30.41
C LYS A 243 -19.26 -6.61 30.03
N GLU A 244 -18.78 -6.98 28.88
CA GLU A 244 -18.93 -8.30 28.27
C GLU A 244 -17.56 -8.93 27.95
N PRO A 245 -16.71 -9.17 28.95
CA PRO A 245 -15.46 -9.88 28.75
C PRO A 245 -15.70 -11.38 28.54
N TYR A 246 -14.80 -12.01 27.77
CA TYR A 246 -14.87 -13.43 27.43
C TYR A 246 -13.52 -14.14 27.65
N PRO A 247 -13.44 -15.47 27.59
CA PRO A 247 -12.18 -16.20 27.67
C PRO A 247 -11.33 -16.00 26.40
N ILE A 248 -10.04 -16.33 26.46
CA ILE A 248 -9.15 -16.30 25.30
C ILE A 248 -9.56 -17.41 24.33
N ASN A 249 -9.74 -17.09 23.08
CA ASN A 249 -10.05 -18.07 22.04
C ASN A 249 -8.78 -18.85 21.66
N ILE A 250 -8.70 -20.12 22.08
CA ILE A 250 -7.54 -20.97 21.90
C ILE A 250 -7.36 -21.34 20.42
N ASP A 251 -8.41 -21.54 19.65
CA ASP A 251 -8.33 -21.88 18.23
C ASP A 251 -7.65 -20.76 17.43
N ARG A 252 -7.97 -19.48 17.75
CA ARG A 252 -7.29 -18.33 17.16
C ARG A 252 -5.82 -18.23 17.59
N VAL A 253 -5.50 -18.62 18.83
CA VAL A 253 -4.10 -18.69 19.30
C VAL A 253 -3.38 -19.79 18.53
N ASP A 254 -3.99 -20.94 18.36
CA ASP A 254 -3.42 -22.09 17.66
C ASP A 254 -3.20 -21.78 16.17
N ALA A 255 -4.10 -21.10 15.50
CA ALA A 255 -3.92 -20.61 14.14
C ALA A 255 -2.72 -19.67 14.00
N GLN A 256 -2.52 -18.76 14.97
CA GLN A 256 -1.36 -17.88 14.98
C GLN A 256 -0.07 -18.66 15.27
N GLN A 257 -0.10 -19.61 16.20
CA GLN A 257 1.05 -20.47 16.50
C GLN A 257 1.43 -21.34 15.31
N ALA A 258 0.46 -22.01 14.67
CA ALA A 258 0.69 -22.81 13.48
C ALA A 258 1.35 -21.98 12.38
N ARG A 259 0.79 -20.80 12.08
CA ARG A 259 1.42 -19.87 11.14
C ARG A 259 2.84 -19.50 11.53
N ARG A 260 3.06 -19.14 12.79
CA ARG A 260 4.39 -18.76 13.31
C ARG A 260 5.40 -19.91 13.20
N MET A 261 4.94 -21.14 13.43
CA MET A 261 5.76 -22.35 13.34
C MET A 261 6.06 -22.72 11.88
N LEU A 262 5.07 -22.67 10.97
CA LEU A 262 5.30 -22.86 9.54
C LEU A 262 6.33 -21.87 8.98
N ASP A 263 6.18 -20.58 9.29
CA ASP A 263 7.13 -19.55 8.86
C ASP A 263 8.52 -19.76 9.48
N ARG A 264 8.57 -20.35 10.69
CA ARG A 264 9.84 -20.73 11.35
C ARG A 264 10.48 -21.94 10.69
N ILE A 265 9.71 -22.98 10.40
CA ILE A 265 10.19 -24.21 9.74
C ILE A 265 10.81 -23.85 8.39
N VAL A 266 10.05 -23.22 7.51
CA VAL A 266 10.54 -22.83 6.18
C VAL A 266 11.74 -21.87 6.28
N GLY A 267 11.60 -20.80 7.04
CA GLY A 267 12.65 -19.79 7.14
C GLY A 267 13.94 -20.26 7.79
N TYR A 268 13.87 -21.16 8.78
CA TYR A 268 15.03 -21.65 9.52
C TYR A 268 15.74 -22.81 8.85
N LYS A 269 15.01 -23.68 8.14
CA LYS A 269 15.54 -24.82 7.41
C LYS A 269 16.05 -24.42 6.02
N LEU A 270 15.25 -23.68 5.24
CA LEU A 270 15.57 -23.32 3.87
C LEU A 270 16.60 -22.18 3.74
N SER A 271 16.58 -21.18 4.64
CA SER A 271 17.53 -20.06 4.54
C SER A 271 19.00 -20.48 4.68
N PRO A 272 19.42 -21.40 5.57
CA PRO A 272 20.79 -21.91 5.63
C PRO A 272 21.23 -22.62 4.35
N LEU A 273 20.32 -23.34 3.66
CA LEU A 273 20.60 -23.95 2.37
C LEU A 273 20.96 -22.87 1.34
N LEU A 274 20.12 -21.81 1.23
CA LEU A 274 20.41 -20.65 0.37
C LEU A 274 21.76 -19.99 0.72
N TRP A 275 22.15 -19.98 2.00
CA TRP A 275 23.43 -19.38 2.42
C TRP A 275 24.62 -20.22 2.02
N ARG A 276 24.50 -21.55 2.03
CA ARG A 276 25.56 -22.47 1.60
C ARG A 276 25.71 -22.48 0.09
N LYS A 277 24.57 -22.55 -0.61
CA LYS A 277 24.54 -22.77 -2.06
C LYS A 277 24.64 -21.49 -2.91
N ILE A 278 24.15 -20.34 -2.40
CA ILE A 278 24.14 -19.07 -3.15
C ILE A 278 24.90 -17.97 -2.40
N LYS A 279 24.33 -17.43 -1.30
CA LYS A 279 24.92 -16.28 -0.58
C LYS A 279 24.36 -16.10 0.81
N LYS A 280 25.25 -15.78 1.78
CA LYS A 280 24.85 -15.43 3.15
C LYS A 280 23.90 -14.22 3.18
N GLY A 281 22.85 -14.33 4.01
CA GLY A 281 21.87 -13.27 4.24
C GLY A 281 20.59 -13.33 3.38
N LEU A 282 20.46 -14.31 2.48
CA LEU A 282 19.23 -14.64 1.79
C LEU A 282 18.21 -15.26 2.76
N SER A 283 16.96 -15.20 2.43
CA SER A 283 15.90 -15.89 3.17
C SER A 283 14.80 -16.34 2.23
N ALA A 284 14.37 -17.57 2.34
CA ALA A 284 13.14 -18.04 1.79
C ALA A 284 12.03 -17.97 2.86
N GLY A 285 10.80 -17.89 2.41
CA GLY A 285 9.64 -17.93 3.27
C GLY A 285 8.41 -18.17 2.41
N ARG A 286 7.51 -18.97 2.90
CA ARG A 286 6.33 -19.47 2.21
C ARG A 286 5.65 -18.42 1.31
N VAL A 287 5.07 -17.37 1.90
CA VAL A 287 4.34 -16.34 1.16
C VAL A 287 5.24 -15.37 0.39
N GLN A 288 6.45 -15.08 0.92
CA GLN A 288 7.39 -14.19 0.22
C GLN A 288 7.94 -14.80 -1.07
N SER A 289 8.23 -16.10 -1.09
CA SER A 289 8.79 -16.79 -2.27
C SER A 289 7.79 -16.84 -3.41
N VAL A 290 6.53 -17.20 -3.12
CA VAL A 290 5.44 -17.13 -4.12
C VAL A 290 5.23 -15.70 -4.65
N THR A 291 5.37 -14.68 -3.80
CA THR A 291 5.27 -13.29 -4.27
C THR A 291 6.42 -12.91 -5.21
N VAL A 292 7.64 -13.40 -4.96
CA VAL A 292 8.78 -13.20 -5.88
C VAL A 292 8.51 -13.94 -7.19
N LYS A 293 8.05 -15.19 -7.15
CA LYS A 293 7.66 -15.98 -8.34
C LYS A 293 6.65 -15.23 -9.21
N LEU A 294 5.57 -14.72 -8.66
CA LEU A 294 4.57 -13.95 -9.42
C LEU A 294 5.19 -12.75 -10.17
N ILE A 295 6.19 -12.12 -9.59
CA ILE A 295 6.87 -10.98 -10.21
C ILE A 295 7.86 -11.46 -11.28
N CYS A 296 8.58 -12.57 -11.04
CA CYS A 296 9.48 -13.20 -12.01
C CYS A 296 8.71 -13.73 -13.22
N ASP A 297 7.62 -14.45 -13.00
CA ASP A 297 6.76 -14.98 -14.07
C ASP A 297 6.24 -13.84 -14.96
N ARG A 298 5.78 -12.73 -14.35
CA ARG A 298 5.35 -11.55 -15.10
C ARG A 298 6.48 -10.94 -15.94
N GLU A 299 7.70 -10.94 -15.46
CA GLU A 299 8.84 -10.45 -16.21
C GLU A 299 9.25 -11.43 -17.33
N LYS A 300 9.15 -12.77 -17.08
CA LYS A 300 9.33 -13.79 -18.10
C LYS A 300 8.27 -13.64 -19.22
N GLU A 301 6.99 -13.40 -18.86
CA GLU A 301 5.91 -13.09 -19.82
C GLU A 301 6.23 -11.84 -20.68
N ILE A 302 6.72 -10.77 -20.06
CA ILE A 302 7.07 -9.53 -20.76
C ILE A 302 8.24 -9.76 -21.72
N GLN A 303 9.25 -10.51 -21.31
CA GLN A 303 10.45 -10.80 -22.13
C GLN A 303 10.13 -11.71 -23.31
N ALA A 304 9.20 -12.65 -23.14
CA ALA A 304 8.75 -13.57 -24.18
C ALA A 304 7.73 -12.95 -25.15
N PHE A 305 7.20 -11.77 -24.80
CA PHE A 305 6.12 -11.15 -25.58
C PHE A 305 6.63 -10.62 -26.91
N VAL A 306 5.95 -11.01 -27.98
CA VAL A 306 6.21 -10.51 -29.34
C VAL A 306 5.10 -9.53 -29.73
N PRO A 307 5.41 -8.26 -29.96
CA PRO A 307 4.42 -7.29 -30.38
C PRO A 307 3.85 -7.62 -31.77
N GLU A 308 2.54 -7.66 -31.88
CA GLU A 308 1.81 -7.84 -33.14
C GLU A 308 1.30 -6.49 -33.64
N GLU A 309 1.51 -6.22 -34.90
CA GLU A 309 1.02 -5.01 -35.57
C GLU A 309 -0.50 -5.13 -35.84
N TYR A 310 -1.24 -4.09 -35.50
CA TYR A 310 -2.63 -3.94 -35.91
C TYR A 310 -2.96 -2.47 -36.20
N TRP A 311 -4.00 -2.28 -37.01
CA TRP A 311 -4.42 -0.97 -37.42
C TRP A 311 -5.85 -0.67 -37.01
N THR A 312 -6.13 0.60 -36.67
CA THR A 312 -7.47 1.14 -36.50
C THR A 312 -7.72 2.24 -37.52
N VAL A 313 -8.97 2.41 -37.91
CA VAL A 313 -9.37 3.46 -38.84
C VAL A 313 -10.40 4.36 -38.12
N GLY A 314 -9.89 5.45 -37.56
CA GLY A 314 -10.68 6.53 -37.05
C GLY A 314 -11.23 7.39 -38.20
N MET A 315 -12.30 8.11 -37.96
CA MET A 315 -12.86 9.08 -38.94
C MET A 315 -13.44 10.30 -38.22
N LYS A 316 -13.32 11.44 -38.86
CA LYS A 316 -14.09 12.65 -38.50
C LYS A 316 -15.23 12.84 -39.47
N LEU A 317 -16.41 12.90 -38.94
CA LEU A 317 -17.66 13.07 -39.67
C LEU A 317 -18.33 14.39 -39.28
N LYS A 318 -19.10 14.95 -40.17
CA LYS A 318 -19.82 16.21 -39.98
C LYS A 318 -21.24 16.06 -40.50
N LYS A 319 -22.21 16.58 -39.78
CA LYS A 319 -23.55 16.80 -40.23
C LYS A 319 -23.55 17.99 -41.20
N GLU A 320 -24.47 18.06 -42.16
CA GLU A 320 -24.55 19.11 -43.22
C GLU A 320 -24.43 20.53 -42.65
N ARG A 321 -25.08 20.78 -41.52
CA ARG A 321 -24.95 22.03 -40.73
C ARG A 321 -24.68 21.65 -39.26
N GLY A 322 -23.41 21.47 -38.85
CA GLY A 322 -23.16 21.06 -37.46
C GLY A 322 -21.73 20.83 -37.08
N VAL A 323 -21.57 20.37 -35.84
CA VAL A 323 -20.28 20.07 -35.20
C VAL A 323 -19.73 18.77 -35.73
N GLN A 324 -18.41 18.69 -35.87
CA GLN A 324 -17.68 17.47 -36.20
C GLN A 324 -17.66 16.52 -34.99
N PHE A 325 -17.79 15.23 -35.25
CA PHE A 325 -17.62 14.20 -34.25
C PHE A 325 -16.70 13.08 -34.78
N ALA A 326 -16.13 12.29 -33.85
CA ALA A 326 -15.28 11.18 -34.18
C ALA A 326 -16.06 9.86 -34.16
N ALA A 327 -15.77 8.99 -35.12
CA ALA A 327 -16.23 7.62 -35.16
C ALA A 327 -15.03 6.70 -35.49
N GLU A 328 -15.14 5.44 -35.21
CA GLU A 328 -14.12 4.43 -35.48
C GLU A 328 -14.74 3.26 -36.27
N LEU A 329 -14.04 2.78 -37.27
CA LEU A 329 -14.48 1.64 -38.08
C LEU A 329 -14.54 0.37 -37.21
N ALA A 330 -15.72 -0.24 -37.15
CA ALA A 330 -15.96 -1.40 -36.29
C ALA A 330 -16.06 -2.72 -37.05
N THR A 331 -16.77 -2.71 -38.22
CA THR A 331 -16.97 -3.91 -39.02
C THR A 331 -16.84 -3.64 -40.50
N VAL A 332 -16.37 -4.63 -41.25
CA VAL A 332 -16.30 -4.67 -42.72
C VAL A 332 -17.02 -5.95 -43.18
N ASP A 333 -17.95 -5.82 -44.10
CA ASP A 333 -18.81 -6.91 -44.59
C ASP A 333 -19.46 -7.74 -43.45
N GLY A 334 -19.88 -7.06 -42.37
CA GLY A 334 -20.50 -7.67 -41.19
C GLY A 334 -19.52 -8.35 -40.22
N LYS A 335 -18.23 -8.48 -40.57
CA LYS A 335 -17.19 -9.09 -39.70
C LYS A 335 -16.46 -8.01 -38.88
N LYS A 336 -16.00 -8.39 -37.69
CA LYS A 336 -15.20 -7.50 -36.85
C LYS A 336 -13.91 -7.12 -37.60
N LEU A 337 -13.54 -5.85 -37.52
CA LEU A 337 -12.33 -5.33 -38.15
C LEU A 337 -11.07 -6.08 -37.61
N ALA A 338 -10.24 -6.55 -38.53
CA ALA A 338 -8.92 -7.07 -38.27
C ALA A 338 -8.02 -6.61 -39.42
N LEU A 339 -7.11 -5.68 -39.16
CA LEU A 339 -6.17 -5.13 -40.10
C LEU A 339 -4.76 -5.32 -39.54
N HIS A 340 -3.91 -6.00 -40.29
CA HIS A 340 -2.57 -6.39 -39.84
C HIS A 340 -1.44 -5.75 -40.66
N SER A 341 -1.79 -4.97 -41.74
CA SER A 341 -0.78 -4.33 -42.56
C SER A 341 -1.20 -2.94 -43.04
N LYS A 342 -0.20 -2.13 -43.37
CA LYS A 342 -0.38 -0.79 -43.93
C LYS A 342 -1.05 -0.84 -45.31
N GLU A 343 -0.74 -1.85 -46.08
CA GLU A 343 -1.24 -2.07 -47.44
C GLU A 343 -2.73 -2.33 -47.43
N GLU A 344 -3.19 -3.28 -46.62
CA GLU A 344 -4.63 -3.57 -46.39
C GLU A 344 -5.39 -2.33 -45.92
N THR A 345 -4.82 -1.65 -44.92
CA THR A 345 -5.43 -0.45 -44.35
C THR A 345 -5.54 0.67 -45.38
N SER A 346 -4.49 0.88 -46.22
CA SER A 346 -4.47 1.92 -47.24
C SER A 346 -5.47 1.62 -48.36
N ALA A 347 -5.62 0.34 -48.74
CA ALA A 347 -6.61 -0.07 -49.76
C ALA A 347 -8.02 0.17 -49.25
N LEU A 348 -8.32 -0.25 -48.00
CA LEU A 348 -9.61 -0.06 -47.35
C LEU A 348 -9.94 1.44 -47.17
N VAL A 349 -9.01 2.27 -46.76
CA VAL A 349 -9.18 3.71 -46.60
C VAL A 349 -9.52 4.38 -47.95
N LYS A 350 -8.85 3.98 -49.04
CA LYS A 350 -9.11 4.49 -50.39
C LYS A 350 -10.50 4.10 -50.92
N ASP A 351 -10.97 2.90 -50.62
CA ASP A 351 -12.31 2.43 -50.99
C ASP A 351 -13.38 3.13 -50.16
N MET A 352 -13.17 3.19 -48.82
CA MET A 352 -14.12 3.83 -47.92
C MET A 352 -14.26 5.32 -48.16
N ALA A 353 -13.20 6.01 -48.62
CA ALA A 353 -13.26 7.45 -48.95
C ALA A 353 -14.20 7.77 -50.11
N LYS A 354 -14.55 6.79 -50.94
CA LYS A 354 -15.48 6.95 -52.08
C LYS A 354 -16.95 6.68 -51.71
N GLN A 355 -17.18 6.16 -50.49
CA GLN A 355 -18.52 5.78 -50.03
C GLN A 355 -19.31 6.98 -49.53
N SER A 356 -20.63 6.88 -49.60
CA SER A 356 -21.56 7.80 -48.93
C SER A 356 -21.72 7.38 -47.49
N PHE A 357 -21.71 8.35 -46.57
CA PHE A 357 -21.87 8.12 -45.14
C PHE A 357 -23.28 8.48 -44.69
N SER A 358 -23.93 7.61 -43.95
CA SER A 358 -25.23 7.85 -43.34
C SER A 358 -25.35 7.23 -41.94
N VAL A 359 -26.21 7.77 -41.12
CA VAL A 359 -26.51 7.21 -39.80
C VAL A 359 -27.41 6.00 -39.99
N LYS A 360 -26.88 4.80 -39.69
CA LYS A 360 -27.63 3.54 -39.79
C LYS A 360 -28.58 3.37 -38.61
N GLU A 361 -28.09 3.64 -37.37
CA GLU A 361 -28.85 3.41 -36.15
C GLU A 361 -28.34 4.31 -35.03
N VAL A 362 -29.24 4.78 -34.18
CA VAL A 362 -28.95 5.54 -32.96
C VAL A 362 -29.56 4.82 -31.76
N LYS A 363 -28.72 4.36 -30.82
CA LYS A 363 -29.14 3.71 -29.57
C LYS A 363 -28.89 4.63 -28.40
N LYS A 364 -29.94 5.10 -27.74
CA LYS A 364 -29.87 5.86 -26.48
C LYS A 364 -30.19 4.92 -25.33
N ARG A 365 -29.32 4.89 -24.29
CA ARG A 365 -29.51 4.04 -23.12
C ARG A 365 -29.05 4.76 -21.86
N GLU A 366 -29.74 4.56 -20.77
CA GLU A 366 -29.22 4.91 -19.44
C GLU A 366 -28.26 3.82 -18.96
N ARG A 367 -27.06 4.22 -18.55
CA ARG A 367 -26.07 3.36 -17.87
C ARG A 367 -25.98 3.79 -16.42
N ARG A 368 -26.28 2.88 -15.51
CA ARG A 368 -26.08 3.09 -14.08
C ARG A 368 -24.71 2.56 -13.66
N ARG A 369 -23.98 3.38 -12.89
CA ARG A 369 -22.74 3.01 -12.24
C ARG A 369 -23.00 2.92 -10.75
N ASN A 370 -22.93 1.72 -10.20
CA ASN A 370 -23.16 1.48 -8.78
C ASN A 370 -22.00 1.98 -7.93
N PRO A 371 -22.26 2.43 -6.69
CA PRO A 371 -21.22 2.72 -5.72
C PRO A 371 -20.44 1.44 -5.38
N VAL A 372 -19.20 1.64 -4.94
CA VAL A 372 -18.30 0.55 -4.57
C VAL A 372 -18.34 0.32 -3.06
N ALA A 373 -18.07 -0.94 -2.63
CA ALA A 373 -18.09 -1.33 -1.23
C ALA A 373 -17.20 -0.47 -0.33
N PRO A 374 -17.46 -0.35 0.95
CA PRO A 374 -16.55 0.20 1.94
C PRO A 374 -15.19 -0.50 1.87
N PHE A 375 -14.15 0.10 2.43
CA PHE A 375 -12.81 -0.45 2.30
C PHE A 375 -12.59 -1.72 3.11
N THR A 376 -11.98 -2.70 2.47
CA THR A 376 -11.15 -3.74 3.11
C THR A 376 -9.69 -3.24 3.18
N THR A 377 -8.80 -3.96 3.88
CA THR A 377 -7.36 -3.65 3.89
C THR A 377 -6.77 -3.59 2.49
N SER A 378 -7.10 -4.57 1.66
CA SER A 378 -6.60 -4.67 0.29
C SER A 378 -7.09 -3.51 -0.58
N SER A 379 -8.39 -3.27 -0.62
CA SER A 379 -8.98 -2.20 -1.43
C SER A 379 -8.52 -0.80 -0.97
N MET A 380 -8.31 -0.60 0.34
CA MET A 380 -7.71 0.63 0.87
C MET A 380 -6.26 0.83 0.40
N GLN A 381 -5.43 -0.22 0.45
CA GLN A 381 -4.05 -0.14 -0.03
C GLN A 381 -4.00 0.13 -1.54
N GLN A 382 -4.86 -0.51 -2.31
CA GLN A 382 -4.97 -0.29 -3.76
C GLN A 382 -5.33 1.16 -4.10
N ASP A 383 -6.37 1.71 -3.48
CA ASP A 383 -6.82 3.08 -3.77
C ASP A 383 -5.87 4.14 -3.19
N ALA A 384 -5.27 3.89 -2.03
CA ALA A 384 -4.21 4.75 -1.49
C ALA A 384 -2.99 4.79 -2.42
N SER A 385 -2.64 3.67 -3.05
CA SER A 385 -1.57 3.63 -4.06
C SER A 385 -1.94 4.40 -5.32
N ARG A 386 -3.14 4.17 -5.88
CA ARG A 386 -3.60 4.79 -7.13
C ARG A 386 -3.86 6.30 -6.99
N LYS A 387 -4.58 6.70 -5.93
CA LYS A 387 -5.05 8.08 -5.74
C LYS A 387 -4.08 8.95 -4.95
N LEU A 388 -3.39 8.39 -3.95
CA LEU A 388 -2.50 9.13 -3.06
C LEU A 388 -1.01 8.91 -3.35
N GLY A 389 -0.65 7.83 -4.08
CA GLY A 389 0.73 7.43 -4.35
C GLY A 389 1.42 6.89 -3.09
N PHE A 390 0.67 6.31 -2.15
CA PHE A 390 1.21 5.69 -0.93
C PHE A 390 1.61 4.25 -1.21
N THR A 391 2.67 3.78 -0.53
CA THR A 391 3.02 2.37 -0.48
C THR A 391 2.13 1.65 0.53
N SER A 392 1.98 0.32 0.40
CA SER A 392 1.21 -0.51 1.32
C SER A 392 1.66 -0.32 2.77
N ARG A 393 2.97 -0.32 3.04
CA ARG A 393 3.54 0.00 4.35
C ARG A 393 3.13 1.38 4.86
N ARG A 394 3.21 2.41 3.99
CA ARG A 394 2.86 3.79 4.38
C ARG A 394 1.38 3.89 4.72
N THR A 395 0.52 3.29 3.92
CA THR A 395 -0.92 3.23 4.13
C THR A 395 -1.25 2.60 5.49
N MET A 396 -0.70 1.40 5.77
CA MET A 396 -0.97 0.71 7.03
C MET A 396 -0.44 1.46 8.25
N MET A 397 0.73 2.09 8.16
CA MET A 397 1.28 2.90 9.25
C MET A 397 0.37 4.09 9.58
N ILE A 398 -0.19 4.76 8.57
CA ILE A 398 -1.09 5.91 8.77
C ILE A 398 -2.45 5.42 9.29
N ALA A 399 -2.98 4.33 8.74
CA ALA A 399 -4.23 3.72 9.19
C ALA A 399 -4.15 3.32 10.67
N GLN A 400 -3.04 2.70 11.11
CA GLN A 400 -2.79 2.37 12.51
C GLN A 400 -2.86 3.61 13.41
N GLN A 401 -2.27 4.73 12.99
CA GLN A 401 -2.32 5.99 13.75
C GLN A 401 -3.75 6.55 13.86
N LEU A 402 -4.51 6.48 12.77
CA LEU A 402 -5.91 6.93 12.76
C LEU A 402 -6.80 6.04 13.64
N TYR A 403 -6.57 4.73 13.67
CA TYR A 403 -7.28 3.78 14.54
C TYR A 403 -6.94 3.98 16.01
N GLU A 404 -5.65 4.05 16.38
CA GLU A 404 -5.19 4.12 17.76
C GLU A 404 -5.57 5.43 18.47
N GLY A 405 -5.79 6.48 17.71
CA GLY A 405 -6.28 7.77 18.19
C GLY A 405 -5.37 8.94 17.87
N VAL A 406 -5.99 10.01 17.43
CA VAL A 406 -5.38 11.30 17.13
C VAL A 406 -5.91 12.36 18.09
N GLU A 407 -5.06 13.28 18.55
CA GLU A 407 -5.46 14.39 19.43
C GLU A 407 -6.36 15.38 18.69
N LEU A 408 -7.62 15.48 19.09
CA LEU A 408 -8.60 16.40 18.52
C LEU A 408 -8.85 17.61 19.46
N GLY A 409 -7.79 18.24 19.92
CA GLY A 409 -7.85 19.43 20.79
C GLY A 409 -8.60 19.13 22.11
N ARG A 410 -9.65 19.88 22.42
CA ARG A 410 -10.43 19.70 23.68
C ARG A 410 -11.08 18.30 23.80
N ARG A 411 -11.34 17.63 22.69
CA ARG A 411 -11.86 16.24 22.70
C ARG A 411 -10.79 15.23 23.13
N GLY A 412 -9.49 15.60 23.07
CA GLY A 412 -8.33 14.75 23.34
C GLY A 412 -8.18 13.64 22.31
N PRO A 413 -7.46 12.53 22.61
CA PRO A 413 -7.24 11.45 21.65
C PRO A 413 -8.56 10.73 21.33
N VAL A 414 -8.81 10.51 20.01
CA VAL A 414 -10.00 9.85 19.46
C VAL A 414 -9.56 8.93 18.33
N GLY A 415 -10.00 7.67 18.31
CA GLY A 415 -9.88 6.79 17.16
C GLY A 415 -10.78 7.30 16.03
N LEU A 416 -10.22 7.54 14.87
CA LEU A 416 -10.95 8.13 13.73
C LEU A 416 -11.49 7.11 12.74
N ILE A 417 -10.93 5.89 12.73
CA ILE A 417 -11.37 4.81 11.85
C ILE A 417 -11.57 3.52 12.65
N THR A 418 -12.33 2.60 12.08
CA THR A 418 -12.45 1.21 12.57
C THR A 418 -11.14 0.44 12.35
N TYR A 419 -11.06 -0.78 12.86
CA TYR A 419 -9.88 -1.64 12.74
C TYR A 419 -9.49 -1.85 11.26
N MET A 420 -8.23 -1.56 10.94
CA MET A 420 -7.75 -1.47 9.57
C MET A 420 -7.27 -2.79 8.95
N ARG A 421 -7.20 -3.88 9.72
CA ARG A 421 -6.85 -5.21 9.20
C ARG A 421 -8.10 -6.05 9.10
N THR A 422 -8.82 -5.91 8.00
CA THR A 422 -10.10 -6.58 7.75
C THR A 422 -10.26 -6.89 6.28
N ASP A 423 -10.89 -7.99 5.98
CA ASP A 423 -11.37 -8.40 4.66
C ASP A 423 -12.89 -8.25 4.54
N SER A 424 -13.55 -7.85 5.62
CA SER A 424 -15.00 -7.64 5.67
C SER A 424 -15.41 -6.30 5.03
N THR A 425 -16.55 -6.32 4.34
CA THR A 425 -17.26 -5.14 3.82
C THR A 425 -18.53 -4.82 4.63
N ARG A 426 -18.76 -5.56 5.74
CA ARG A 426 -19.93 -5.39 6.61
C ARG A 426 -19.87 -4.04 7.34
N LEU A 427 -21.01 -3.42 7.51
CA LEU A 427 -21.20 -2.22 8.32
C LEU A 427 -22.16 -2.55 9.48
N SER A 428 -21.94 -1.96 10.64
CA SER A 428 -22.89 -2.05 11.75
C SER A 428 -24.15 -1.22 11.46
N ASP A 429 -25.28 -1.63 12.06
CA ASP A 429 -26.56 -0.92 11.88
C ASP A 429 -26.47 0.55 12.33
N LEU A 430 -25.76 0.80 13.43
CA LEU A 430 -25.51 2.16 13.91
C LEU A 430 -24.77 3.03 12.86
N ALA A 431 -23.76 2.46 12.18
CA ALA A 431 -23.03 3.17 11.16
C ALA A 431 -23.86 3.39 9.89
N LEU A 432 -24.73 2.43 9.56
CA LEU A 432 -25.68 2.57 8.46
C LEU A 432 -26.67 3.70 8.73
N ASP A 433 -27.28 3.75 9.92
CA ASP A 433 -28.23 4.78 10.30
C ASP A 433 -27.57 6.18 10.29
N GLU A 434 -26.36 6.28 10.87
CA GLU A 434 -25.62 7.54 10.93
C GLU A 434 -25.27 8.08 9.53
N VAL A 435 -24.73 7.22 8.63
CA VAL A 435 -24.36 7.66 7.28
C VAL A 435 -25.57 7.97 6.40
N ARG A 436 -26.67 7.23 6.57
CA ARG A 436 -27.90 7.50 5.82
C ARG A 436 -28.53 8.84 6.21
N GLY A 437 -28.61 9.13 7.53
CA GLY A 437 -29.03 10.44 8.00
C GLY A 437 -28.12 11.57 7.52
N TYR A 438 -26.80 11.34 7.48
CA TYR A 438 -25.86 12.32 6.93
C TYR A 438 -26.07 12.57 5.42
N VAL A 439 -26.27 11.52 4.61
CA VAL A 439 -26.50 11.63 3.16
C VAL A 439 -27.79 12.40 2.89
N GLU A 440 -28.87 12.08 3.59
CA GLU A 440 -30.14 12.78 3.43
C GLU A 440 -30.03 14.27 3.78
N ALA A 441 -29.41 14.58 4.93
CA ALA A 441 -29.25 15.96 5.39
C ALA A 441 -28.31 16.81 4.52
N SER A 442 -27.25 16.20 3.95
CA SER A 442 -26.19 16.94 3.24
C SER A 442 -26.40 16.99 1.74
N PHE A 443 -27.05 15.98 1.14
CA PHE A 443 -27.20 15.85 -0.31
C PHE A 443 -28.66 15.80 -0.76
N GLY A 444 -29.59 15.45 0.12
CA GLY A 444 -31.01 15.32 -0.16
C GLY A 444 -31.43 13.89 -0.47
N ALA A 445 -32.76 13.68 -0.52
CA ALA A 445 -33.40 12.38 -0.65
C ALA A 445 -33.06 11.64 -1.95
N ASP A 446 -32.79 12.35 -3.05
CA ASP A 446 -32.45 11.75 -4.34
C ASP A 446 -31.11 10.98 -4.30
N TYR A 447 -30.21 11.36 -3.37
CA TYR A 447 -28.93 10.71 -3.18
C TYR A 447 -28.96 9.52 -2.22
N LEU A 448 -30.12 9.31 -1.54
CA LEU A 448 -30.28 8.23 -0.60
C LEU A 448 -31.09 7.09 -1.24
N PRO A 449 -30.53 5.86 -1.36
CA PRO A 449 -31.29 4.72 -1.85
C PRO A 449 -32.38 4.31 -0.82
N GLU A 450 -33.50 3.80 -1.29
CA GLU A 450 -34.61 3.35 -0.44
C GLU A 450 -34.17 2.38 0.65
N LYS A 451 -33.28 1.43 0.30
CA LYS A 451 -32.68 0.47 1.22
C LYS A 451 -31.19 0.66 1.33
N PRO A 452 -30.54 0.34 2.46
CA PRO A 452 -29.10 0.34 2.58
C PRO A 452 -28.42 -0.51 1.51
N ASN A 453 -27.33 -0.01 0.93
CA ASN A 453 -26.50 -0.81 0.03
C ASN A 453 -25.76 -1.87 0.85
N ILE A 454 -26.08 -3.13 0.63
CA ILE A 454 -25.40 -4.29 1.25
C ILE A 454 -24.43 -4.87 0.22
N TYR A 455 -23.21 -5.08 0.64
CA TYR A 455 -22.14 -5.67 -0.18
C TYR A 455 -21.86 -7.08 0.29
N ALA A 456 -21.77 -8.01 -0.65
CA ALA A 456 -21.41 -9.38 -0.34
C ALA A 456 -19.99 -9.38 0.28
N ALA A 457 -19.88 -9.89 1.48
CA ALA A 457 -18.60 -10.26 2.04
C ALA A 457 -17.98 -11.38 1.19
N GLY A 458 -16.66 -11.40 1.04
CA GLY A 458 -15.98 -12.54 0.44
C GLY A 458 -16.38 -13.83 1.17
N LYS A 459 -16.43 -14.96 0.45
CA LYS A 459 -16.86 -16.27 1.03
C LYS A 459 -16.10 -16.67 2.30
N LYS A 460 -14.95 -16.03 2.56
CA LYS A 460 -14.00 -16.32 3.66
C LYS A 460 -13.83 -15.13 4.62
N ALA A 461 -14.64 -14.07 4.49
CA ALA A 461 -14.55 -12.94 5.40
C ALA A 461 -14.93 -13.36 6.83
N GLN A 462 -14.09 -13.04 7.80
CA GLN A 462 -14.39 -13.30 9.20
C GLN A 462 -15.59 -12.43 9.62
N ASP A 463 -16.71 -13.05 9.94
CA ASP A 463 -17.97 -12.36 10.28
C ASP A 463 -17.87 -11.38 11.46
N ALA A 464 -16.85 -11.56 12.32
CA ALA A 464 -16.62 -10.71 13.49
C ALA A 464 -16.04 -9.32 13.13
N HIS A 465 -15.54 -9.14 11.91
CA HIS A 465 -14.92 -7.89 11.49
C HIS A 465 -15.90 -6.95 10.78
N GLU A 466 -15.64 -5.67 10.89
CA GLU A 466 -16.32 -4.60 10.18
C GLU A 466 -15.42 -3.99 9.11
N ALA A 467 -15.99 -3.36 8.08
CA ALA A 467 -15.25 -2.64 7.06
C ALA A 467 -14.48 -1.45 7.65
N ILE A 468 -13.47 -0.97 6.94
CA ILE A 468 -12.72 0.24 7.29
C ILE A 468 -13.59 1.46 6.98
N ARG A 469 -14.03 2.16 8.01
CA ARG A 469 -14.87 3.34 7.94
C ARG A 469 -14.46 4.38 9.00
N PRO A 470 -14.89 5.65 8.90
CA PRO A 470 -14.78 6.58 10.01
C PRO A 470 -15.59 6.06 11.21
N THR A 471 -15.15 6.34 12.43
CA THR A 471 -15.86 5.99 13.67
C THR A 471 -17.12 6.84 13.88
N SER A 472 -17.23 7.97 13.22
CA SER A 472 -18.44 8.79 13.08
C SER A 472 -18.36 9.59 11.79
N VAL A 473 -19.44 9.65 11.02
CA VAL A 473 -19.53 10.43 9.79
C VAL A 473 -19.47 11.93 10.06
N GLU A 474 -19.87 12.36 11.22
CA GLU A 474 -19.81 13.77 11.68
C GLU A 474 -18.39 14.32 11.76
N ASN A 475 -17.38 13.45 11.89
CA ASN A 475 -15.98 13.85 11.82
C ASN A 475 -15.54 14.08 10.35
N ALA A 476 -16.27 14.93 9.63
CA ALA A 476 -15.95 15.28 8.25
C ALA A 476 -14.48 15.76 8.13
N PRO A 477 -13.80 15.45 7.01
CA PRO A 477 -12.39 15.79 6.82
C PRO A 477 -12.05 17.25 7.11
N GLU A 478 -12.92 18.17 6.74
CA GLU A 478 -12.77 19.62 6.93
C GLU A 478 -12.75 20.02 8.41
N LEU A 479 -13.49 19.30 9.25
CA LEU A 479 -13.59 19.57 10.70
C LEU A 479 -12.35 19.07 11.46
N VAL A 480 -11.71 18.03 10.96
CA VAL A 480 -10.56 17.38 11.61
C VAL A 480 -9.21 17.77 10.99
N GLU A 481 -9.20 18.46 9.83
CA GLU A 481 -7.99 18.83 9.07
C GLU A 481 -6.90 19.47 9.95
N LYS A 482 -7.27 20.43 10.80
CA LYS A 482 -6.32 21.16 11.66
C LYS A 482 -5.58 20.29 12.70
N TYR A 483 -6.05 19.08 12.94
CA TYR A 483 -5.47 18.15 13.90
C TYR A 483 -4.65 17.04 13.23
N LEU A 484 -4.80 16.88 11.92
CA LEU A 484 -4.18 15.80 11.15
C LEU A 484 -2.93 16.28 10.42
N THR A 485 -1.94 15.42 10.30
CA THR A 485 -0.87 15.63 9.32
C THR A 485 -1.45 15.54 7.92
N ARG A 486 -0.79 16.16 6.94
CA ARG A 486 -1.22 16.13 5.52
C ARG A 486 -1.48 14.71 5.01
N GLU A 487 -0.69 13.73 5.43
CA GLU A 487 -0.82 12.35 4.99
C GLU A 487 -1.98 11.63 5.69
N GLN A 488 -2.15 11.88 6.99
CA GLN A 488 -3.31 11.39 7.76
C GLN A 488 -4.61 11.94 7.18
N LEU A 489 -4.66 13.24 6.91
CA LEU A 489 -5.84 13.87 6.29
C LEU A 489 -6.18 13.23 4.94
N ARG A 490 -5.19 13.04 4.06
CA ARG A 490 -5.41 12.45 2.73
C ARG A 490 -5.96 11.03 2.82
N LEU A 491 -5.43 10.19 3.70
CA LEU A 491 -5.93 8.82 3.88
C LEU A 491 -7.31 8.82 4.55
N TYR A 492 -7.51 9.65 5.57
CA TYR A 492 -8.79 9.78 6.25
C TYR A 492 -9.89 10.26 5.30
N THR A 493 -9.61 11.30 4.51
CA THR A 493 -10.54 11.79 3.46
C THR A 493 -10.93 10.67 2.49
N LEU A 494 -9.95 9.87 2.05
CA LEU A 494 -10.21 8.75 1.15
C LEU A 494 -11.14 7.70 1.78
N ILE A 495 -10.93 7.36 3.05
CA ILE A 495 -11.75 6.41 3.81
C ILE A 495 -13.15 6.97 4.02
N TRP A 496 -13.25 8.21 4.47
CA TRP A 496 -14.51 8.89 4.74
C TRP A 496 -15.37 9.01 3.48
N GLN A 497 -14.78 9.49 2.39
CA GLN A 497 -15.48 9.62 1.11
C GLN A 497 -15.98 8.27 0.58
N ARG A 498 -15.16 7.21 0.70
CA ARG A 498 -15.53 5.86 0.27
C ARG A 498 -16.70 5.32 1.06
N PHE A 499 -16.71 5.53 2.38
CA PHE A 499 -17.77 5.11 3.28
C PHE A 499 -19.09 5.80 2.93
N VAL A 500 -19.10 7.14 2.87
CA VAL A 500 -20.32 7.91 2.51
C VAL A 500 -20.83 7.50 1.13
N ALA A 501 -19.94 7.47 0.13
CA ALA A 501 -20.29 7.08 -1.24
C ALA A 501 -20.87 5.67 -1.33
N SER A 502 -20.42 4.74 -0.47
CA SER A 502 -20.93 3.36 -0.47
C SER A 502 -22.42 3.28 -0.17
N GLN A 503 -22.98 4.24 0.56
CA GLN A 503 -24.40 4.26 0.93
C GLN A 503 -25.26 5.26 0.14
N MET A 504 -24.71 5.78 -0.96
CA MET A 504 -25.40 6.68 -1.88
C MET A 504 -26.01 5.94 -3.08
N THR A 505 -26.90 6.63 -3.79
CA THR A 505 -27.50 6.15 -5.04
C THR A 505 -26.48 6.04 -6.18
N PRO A 506 -26.71 5.16 -7.19
CA PRO A 506 -25.86 5.05 -8.36
C PRO A 506 -25.75 6.35 -9.15
N ALA A 507 -24.61 6.56 -9.80
CA ALA A 507 -24.48 7.57 -10.84
C ALA A 507 -25.17 7.10 -12.12
N VAL A 508 -25.87 8.02 -12.80
CA VAL A 508 -26.61 7.73 -14.02
C VAL A 508 -25.99 8.51 -15.16
N PHE A 509 -25.69 7.79 -16.24
CA PHE A 509 -25.13 8.33 -17.47
C PHE A 509 -26.11 8.12 -18.61
N ASP A 510 -26.39 9.15 -19.40
CA ASP A 510 -27.00 9.00 -20.70
C ASP A 510 -25.93 8.63 -21.72
N THR A 511 -26.04 7.46 -22.31
CA THR A 511 -25.13 6.97 -23.32
C THR A 511 -25.80 6.89 -24.67
N VAL A 512 -25.13 7.43 -25.69
CA VAL A 512 -25.59 7.40 -27.08
C VAL A 512 -24.54 6.58 -27.87
N SER A 513 -25.00 5.56 -28.58
CA SER A 513 -24.19 4.79 -29.50
C SER A 513 -24.76 4.91 -30.89
N VAL A 514 -23.96 5.43 -31.81
CA VAL A 514 -24.36 5.69 -33.21
C VAL A 514 -23.59 4.73 -34.11
N SER A 515 -24.30 3.96 -34.91
CA SER A 515 -23.76 3.18 -36.00
C SER A 515 -23.84 3.97 -37.28
N VAL A 516 -22.72 4.22 -37.92
CA VAL A 516 -22.62 4.94 -39.19
C VAL A 516 -22.28 3.93 -40.29
N ALA A 517 -23.07 3.89 -41.32
CA ALA A 517 -22.78 3.12 -42.54
C ALA A 517 -21.94 3.97 -43.51
N ALA A 518 -20.92 3.40 -44.11
CA ALA A 518 -20.23 3.93 -45.26
C ALA A 518 -20.43 2.92 -46.40
N GLY A 519 -21.34 3.24 -47.33
CA GLY A 519 -21.86 2.27 -48.27
C GLY A 519 -22.54 1.09 -47.57
N GLU A 520 -22.54 -0.07 -48.18
CA GLU A 520 -23.15 -1.30 -47.61
C GLU A 520 -22.14 -2.11 -46.73
N ARG A 521 -20.85 -1.94 -47.03
CA ARG A 521 -19.78 -2.78 -46.49
C ARG A 521 -19.26 -2.37 -45.11
N TYR A 522 -19.23 -1.07 -44.82
CA TYR A 522 -18.48 -0.53 -43.68
C TYR A 522 -19.45 0.00 -42.62
N ILE A 523 -19.23 -0.42 -41.37
CA ILE A 523 -19.96 0.14 -40.23
C ILE A 523 -18.95 0.74 -39.25
N ALA A 524 -19.06 2.03 -39.04
CA ALA A 524 -18.32 2.73 -37.99
C ALA A 524 -19.21 2.96 -36.76
N ARG A 525 -18.59 3.14 -35.61
CA ARG A 525 -19.25 3.43 -34.34
C ARG A 525 -18.74 4.73 -33.74
N ALA A 526 -19.70 5.55 -33.29
CA ALA A 526 -19.43 6.68 -32.41
C ALA A 526 -20.16 6.46 -31.09
N SER A 527 -19.54 6.81 -29.98
CA SER A 527 -20.14 6.66 -28.64
C SER A 527 -20.01 7.97 -27.88
N GLY A 528 -21.12 8.45 -27.32
CA GLY A 528 -21.18 9.58 -26.42
C GLY A 528 -21.63 9.14 -25.02
N SER A 529 -21.21 9.86 -24.01
CA SER A 529 -21.65 9.64 -22.63
C SER A 529 -21.69 10.97 -21.88
N THR A 530 -22.82 11.28 -21.28
CA THR A 530 -23.04 12.48 -20.47
C THR A 530 -23.51 12.09 -19.08
N LEU A 531 -23.00 12.75 -18.07
CA LEU A 531 -23.43 12.53 -16.69
C LEU A 531 -24.81 13.18 -16.47
N LYS A 532 -25.86 12.37 -16.30
CA LYS A 532 -27.24 12.80 -16.04
C LYS A 532 -27.48 13.09 -14.56
N PHE A 533 -27.03 12.17 -13.69
CA PHE A 533 -27.12 12.30 -12.24
C PHE A 533 -25.84 11.80 -11.59
N PRO A 534 -25.18 12.60 -10.75
CA PRO A 534 -23.87 12.23 -10.20
C PRO A 534 -23.93 11.12 -9.14
N GLY A 535 -25.03 10.97 -8.39
CA GLY A 535 -25.13 9.98 -7.33
C GLY A 535 -23.89 10.00 -6.43
N PHE A 536 -23.32 8.82 -6.13
CA PHE A 536 -22.12 8.69 -5.29
C PHE A 536 -20.87 9.42 -5.82
N LEU A 537 -20.79 9.75 -7.09
CA LEU A 537 -19.67 10.50 -7.66
C LEU A 537 -19.60 11.94 -7.15
N ALA A 538 -20.67 12.46 -6.55
CA ALA A 538 -20.66 13.76 -5.87
C ALA A 538 -19.63 13.79 -4.72
N VAL A 539 -19.39 12.65 -4.07
CA VAL A 539 -18.46 12.51 -2.93
C VAL A 539 -17.18 11.80 -3.35
N TYR A 540 -17.28 10.74 -4.14
CA TYR A 540 -16.17 9.85 -4.47
C TYR A 540 -15.90 9.81 -5.98
N ALA A 541 -15.42 10.93 -6.50
CA ALA A 541 -15.05 11.02 -7.91
C ALA A 541 -13.72 10.31 -8.19
N ASP A 542 -13.63 9.65 -9.34
CA ASP A 542 -12.35 9.18 -9.87
C ASP A 542 -11.50 10.38 -10.30
N ASN A 543 -10.17 10.30 -10.08
CA ASN A 543 -9.21 11.33 -10.48
C ASN A 543 -9.18 11.58 -12.00
N LYS A 544 -9.66 10.64 -12.79
CA LYS A 544 -9.94 10.83 -14.21
C LYS A 544 -11.40 11.29 -14.29
N LYS A 545 -11.62 12.61 -14.44
CA LYS A 545 -12.89 13.11 -14.90
C LYS A 545 -13.17 12.41 -16.23
N GLU A 546 -14.13 11.49 -16.25
CA GLU A 546 -14.70 11.03 -17.51
C GLU A 546 -15.18 12.32 -18.19
N LYS A 547 -14.48 12.72 -19.25
CA LYS A 547 -14.89 13.87 -20.02
C LYS A 547 -16.19 13.49 -20.69
N ASP A 548 -17.20 14.32 -20.51
CA ASP A 548 -18.42 14.18 -21.28
C ASP A 548 -18.07 14.18 -22.77
N VAL A 549 -18.37 13.08 -23.44
CA VAL A 549 -18.23 12.96 -24.90
C VAL A 549 -19.60 13.27 -25.49
N LEU A 550 -19.76 14.52 -25.87
CA LEU A 550 -20.98 14.98 -26.51
C LEU A 550 -20.98 14.60 -28.00
N LEU A 551 -21.95 13.82 -28.41
CA LEU A 551 -22.28 13.65 -29.82
C LEU A 551 -23.37 14.66 -30.24
N PRO A 552 -23.34 15.19 -31.48
CA PRO A 552 -24.43 15.99 -31.98
C PRO A 552 -25.73 15.15 -32.05
N GLU A 553 -26.83 15.78 -32.04
CA GLU A 553 -28.11 15.09 -32.22
C GLU A 553 -28.21 14.55 -33.66
N LEU A 554 -28.32 13.22 -33.76
CA LEU A 554 -28.32 12.46 -35.02
C LEU A 554 -29.58 11.63 -35.11
N LEU A 555 -30.13 11.54 -36.33
CA LEU A 555 -31.29 10.73 -36.64
C LEU A 555 -30.90 9.58 -37.58
N ALA A 556 -31.60 8.46 -37.48
CA ALA A 556 -31.41 7.34 -38.42
C ALA A 556 -31.73 7.75 -39.83
N GLY A 557 -30.92 7.38 -40.81
CA GLY A 557 -31.04 7.76 -42.22
C GLY A 557 -30.38 9.09 -42.58
N GLU A 558 -29.90 9.85 -41.60
CA GLU A 558 -29.28 11.16 -41.82
C GLU A 558 -27.94 11.03 -42.56
N ALA A 559 -27.77 11.82 -43.65
CA ALA A 559 -26.55 11.86 -44.42
C ALA A 559 -25.41 12.60 -43.66
N LEU A 560 -24.22 12.11 -43.77
CA LEU A 560 -23.04 12.65 -43.13
C LEU A 560 -21.94 12.92 -44.13
N SER A 561 -21.20 14.01 -43.94
CA SER A 561 -20.05 14.35 -44.77
C SER A 561 -18.79 13.83 -44.08
N LEU A 562 -17.96 13.10 -44.79
CA LEU A 562 -16.63 12.70 -44.38
C LEU A 562 -15.69 13.92 -44.40
N VAL A 563 -15.09 14.25 -43.25
CA VAL A 563 -14.09 15.30 -43.15
C VAL A 563 -12.66 14.70 -43.35
N ARG A 564 -12.38 13.60 -42.67
CA ARG A 564 -11.06 12.94 -42.74
C ARG A 564 -11.14 11.52 -42.22
N LEU A 565 -10.40 10.60 -42.87
CA LEU A 565 -10.04 9.28 -42.36
C LEU A 565 -8.70 9.35 -41.65
N LEU A 566 -8.57 8.62 -40.56
CA LEU A 566 -7.40 8.59 -39.65
C LEU A 566 -6.99 7.13 -39.44
N PRO A 567 -6.22 6.56 -40.38
CA PRO A 567 -5.58 5.27 -40.13
C PRO A 567 -4.46 5.42 -39.10
N GLU A 568 -4.50 4.61 -38.03
CA GLU A 568 -3.48 4.63 -36.95
C GLU A 568 -2.90 3.23 -36.79
N GLN A 569 -1.56 3.18 -36.79
CA GLN A 569 -0.78 1.97 -36.54
C GLN A 569 -0.62 1.76 -35.05
N HIS A 570 -0.84 0.54 -34.60
CA HIS A 570 -0.67 0.12 -33.21
C HIS A 570 0.13 -1.18 -33.17
N PHE A 571 0.73 -1.42 -32.03
CA PHE A 571 1.31 -2.71 -31.68
C PHE A 571 0.69 -3.19 -30.36
N THR A 572 0.50 -4.48 -30.25
CA THR A 572 0.05 -5.06 -28.97
C THR A 572 1.14 -4.80 -27.92
N GLU A 573 0.72 -4.54 -26.69
CA GLU A 573 1.62 -4.26 -25.57
C GLU A 573 1.69 -5.48 -24.65
N PRO A 574 2.87 -5.77 -24.05
CA PRO A 574 3.00 -6.83 -23.06
C PRO A 574 2.17 -6.55 -21.82
N PRO A 575 1.84 -7.57 -21.01
CA PRO A 575 1.13 -7.34 -19.76
C PRO A 575 1.94 -6.38 -18.86
N PRO A 576 1.28 -5.43 -18.18
CA PRO A 576 2.00 -4.43 -17.38
C PRO A 576 2.66 -5.09 -16.15
N ARG A 577 3.86 -4.61 -15.79
CA ARG A 577 4.52 -4.98 -14.54
C ARG A 577 3.65 -4.66 -13.34
N TYR A 578 3.76 -5.46 -12.29
CA TYR A 578 3.07 -5.19 -11.04
C TYR A 578 3.50 -3.87 -10.41
N ASN A 579 2.54 -3.16 -9.85
CA ASN A 579 2.76 -2.03 -8.94
C ASN A 579 2.14 -2.37 -7.57
N GLU A 580 2.25 -1.48 -6.57
CA GLU A 580 1.69 -1.70 -5.23
C GLU A 580 0.22 -2.15 -5.27
N ALA A 581 -0.60 -1.49 -6.09
CA ALA A 581 -2.03 -1.77 -6.16
C ALA A 581 -2.34 -3.09 -6.86
N SER A 582 -1.69 -3.35 -8.01
CA SER A 582 -1.95 -4.57 -8.76
C SER A 582 -1.38 -5.82 -8.08
N LEU A 583 -0.23 -5.70 -7.40
CA LEU A 583 0.34 -6.82 -6.65
C LEU A 583 -0.55 -7.20 -5.46
N VAL A 584 -0.99 -6.22 -4.65
CA VAL A 584 -1.91 -6.49 -3.52
C VAL A 584 -3.22 -7.10 -4.02
N LYS A 585 -3.75 -6.61 -5.16
CA LYS A 585 -4.96 -7.17 -5.77
C LYS A 585 -4.76 -8.63 -6.20
N THR A 586 -3.65 -8.93 -6.87
CA THR A 586 -3.35 -10.32 -7.31
C THR A 586 -3.13 -11.25 -6.13
N LEU A 587 -2.46 -10.80 -5.06
CA LEU A 587 -2.29 -11.59 -3.84
C LEU A 587 -3.65 -11.93 -3.20
N GLU A 588 -4.56 -10.95 -3.13
CA GLU A 588 -5.94 -11.14 -2.63
C GLU A 588 -6.74 -12.11 -3.53
N GLU A 589 -6.72 -11.90 -4.86
CA GLU A 589 -7.44 -12.74 -5.84
C GLU A 589 -6.96 -14.20 -5.86
N LYS A 590 -5.72 -14.44 -5.48
CA LYS A 590 -5.09 -15.76 -5.41
C LYS A 590 -5.05 -16.34 -3.99
N ASP A 591 -5.71 -15.73 -3.03
CA ASP A 591 -5.74 -16.10 -1.60
C ASP A 591 -4.34 -16.18 -0.94
N ILE A 592 -3.33 -15.50 -1.48
CA ILE A 592 -1.95 -15.47 -0.98
C ILE A 592 -1.79 -14.39 0.09
N GLY A 593 -1.53 -14.80 1.31
CA GLY A 593 -1.43 -13.88 2.46
C GLY A 593 -2.81 -13.41 2.95
N ARG A 594 -2.80 -12.50 3.93
CA ARG A 594 -4.00 -11.98 4.60
C ARG A 594 -3.82 -10.47 4.88
N PRO A 595 -4.85 -9.73 5.32
CA PRO A 595 -4.76 -8.29 5.61
C PRO A 595 -3.56 -7.86 6.45
N SER A 596 -3.10 -8.69 7.37
CA SER A 596 -1.94 -8.43 8.21
C SER A 596 -0.59 -8.59 7.50
N THR A 597 -0.51 -9.28 6.36
CA THR A 597 0.75 -9.72 5.73
C THR A 597 1.10 -9.05 4.40
N TYR A 598 0.15 -8.48 3.65
CA TYR A 598 0.45 -7.86 2.35
C TYR A 598 1.59 -6.84 2.41
N ALA A 599 1.52 -5.88 3.32
CA ALA A 599 2.55 -4.84 3.44
C ALA A 599 3.91 -5.39 3.92
N PRO A 600 4.00 -6.28 4.95
CA PRO A 600 5.23 -6.95 5.35
C PRO A 600 5.89 -7.77 4.25
N ILE A 601 5.12 -8.50 3.43
CA ILE A 601 5.63 -9.32 2.32
C ILE A 601 6.36 -8.42 1.31
N ILE A 602 5.67 -7.38 0.81
CA ILE A 602 6.24 -6.44 -0.16
C ILE A 602 7.50 -5.77 0.39
N GLU A 603 7.50 -5.40 1.67
CA GLU A 603 8.68 -4.81 2.29
C GLU A 603 9.84 -5.81 2.38
N THR A 604 9.56 -7.07 2.69
CA THR A 604 10.57 -8.11 2.84
C THR A 604 11.26 -8.40 1.52
N ILE A 605 10.53 -8.61 0.42
CA ILE A 605 11.13 -8.89 -0.90
C ILE A 605 11.99 -7.73 -1.42
N LEU A 606 11.58 -6.47 -1.14
CA LEU A 606 12.37 -5.28 -1.44
C LEU A 606 13.62 -5.16 -0.55
N ALA A 607 13.48 -5.43 0.75
CA ALA A 607 14.60 -5.35 1.69
C ALA A 607 15.66 -6.44 1.46
N ARG A 608 15.26 -7.60 0.95
CA ARG A 608 16.16 -8.70 0.56
C ARG A 608 16.83 -8.46 -0.79
N GLY A 609 16.32 -7.52 -1.59
CA GLY A 609 16.86 -7.20 -2.89
C GLY A 609 16.49 -8.20 -3.99
N TYR A 610 15.46 -9.03 -3.77
CA TYR A 610 14.92 -9.92 -4.81
C TYR A 610 14.16 -9.12 -5.86
N VAL A 611 13.57 -8.02 -5.45
CA VAL A 611 12.78 -7.12 -6.28
C VAL A 611 13.23 -5.69 -6.02
N VAL A 612 13.24 -4.88 -7.06
CA VAL A 612 13.46 -3.44 -6.99
C VAL A 612 12.21 -2.70 -7.44
N ARG A 613 12.08 -1.44 -6.97
CA ARG A 613 11.00 -0.57 -7.44
C ARG A 613 11.58 0.46 -8.40
N GLN A 614 11.18 0.35 -9.67
CA GLN A 614 11.54 1.30 -10.73
C GLN A 614 10.25 1.91 -11.29
N ASP A 615 10.18 3.23 -11.38
CA ASP A 615 9.03 3.99 -11.89
C ASP A 615 7.66 3.54 -11.32
N LYS A 616 7.64 3.23 -10.00
CA LYS A 616 6.50 2.71 -9.24
C LYS A 616 6.11 1.26 -9.56
N HIS A 617 6.81 0.56 -10.43
CA HIS A 617 6.61 -0.84 -10.76
C HIS A 617 7.66 -1.72 -10.08
N PHE A 618 7.31 -2.96 -9.83
CA PHE A 618 8.21 -3.97 -9.32
C PHE A 618 8.89 -4.68 -10.47
N GLN A 619 10.21 -4.84 -10.35
CA GLN A 619 11.03 -5.62 -11.27
C GLN A 619 11.87 -6.60 -10.48
N PRO A 620 11.98 -7.87 -10.90
CA PRO A 620 12.89 -8.82 -10.27
C PRO A 620 14.33 -8.38 -10.54
N THR A 621 15.23 -8.78 -9.67
CA THR A 621 16.67 -8.67 -9.88
C THR A 621 17.22 -10.01 -10.35
N ASP A 622 18.46 -10.05 -10.84
CA ASP A 622 19.13 -11.32 -11.17
C ASP A 622 19.15 -12.28 -9.96
N LEU A 623 19.33 -11.71 -8.76
CA LEU A 623 19.22 -12.46 -7.52
C LEU A 623 17.79 -12.98 -7.26
N GLY A 624 16.78 -12.23 -7.65
CA GLY A 624 15.37 -12.63 -7.57
C GLY A 624 15.08 -13.83 -8.47
N PHE A 625 15.49 -13.76 -9.73
CA PHE A 625 15.38 -14.87 -10.67
C PHE A 625 16.14 -16.12 -10.19
N LEU A 626 17.41 -15.94 -9.77
CA LEU A 626 18.23 -17.07 -9.32
C LEU A 626 17.61 -17.81 -8.13
N VAL A 627 17.04 -17.08 -7.16
CA VAL A 627 16.39 -17.69 -6.00
C VAL A 627 15.05 -18.32 -6.41
N ASP A 628 14.31 -17.69 -7.32
CA ASP A 628 13.04 -18.19 -7.85
C ASP A 628 13.24 -19.49 -8.64
N ASP A 629 14.14 -19.49 -9.61
CA ASP A 629 14.44 -20.65 -10.45
C ASP A 629 14.91 -21.84 -9.60
N MET A 630 15.77 -21.63 -8.60
CA MET A 630 16.19 -22.68 -7.69
C MET A 630 15.05 -23.22 -6.83
N LEU A 631 14.17 -22.34 -6.35
CA LEU A 631 13.01 -22.78 -5.57
C LEU A 631 11.98 -23.50 -6.47
N GLU A 632 11.83 -23.07 -7.72
CA GLU A 632 10.94 -23.70 -8.69
C GLU A 632 11.44 -25.10 -9.10
N GLU A 633 12.78 -25.32 -9.14
CA GLU A 633 13.37 -26.59 -9.46
C GLU A 633 13.30 -27.61 -8.32
N TYR A 634 13.65 -27.20 -7.09
CA TYR A 634 13.82 -28.12 -5.96
C TYR A 634 12.70 -28.06 -4.92
N PHE A 635 11.92 -26.99 -4.83
CA PHE A 635 10.89 -26.73 -3.81
C PHE A 635 9.58 -26.24 -4.42
N LYS A 636 9.06 -26.98 -5.39
CA LYS A 636 7.87 -26.58 -6.17
C LYS A 636 6.69 -26.17 -5.30
N ASP A 637 6.40 -26.94 -4.26
CA ASP A 637 5.27 -26.69 -3.37
C ASP A 637 5.41 -25.37 -2.61
N ILE A 638 6.65 -25.00 -2.20
CA ILE A 638 6.91 -23.74 -1.48
C ILE A 638 6.65 -22.50 -2.33
N VAL A 639 6.76 -22.61 -3.65
CA VAL A 639 6.50 -21.53 -4.61
C VAL A 639 5.21 -21.71 -5.38
N ASP A 640 4.47 -22.79 -5.12
CA ASP A 640 3.15 -23.02 -5.73
C ASP A 640 2.10 -22.08 -5.13
N VAL A 641 1.33 -21.46 -6.01
CA VAL A 641 0.28 -20.49 -5.67
C VAL A 641 -0.89 -21.16 -4.96
N GLN A 642 -1.32 -22.32 -5.50
CA GLN A 642 -2.49 -23.04 -4.99
C GLN A 642 -2.18 -23.66 -3.63
N PHE A 643 -1.05 -24.33 -3.49
CA PHE A 643 -0.57 -24.90 -2.23
C PHE A 643 -0.47 -23.83 -1.13
N THR A 644 0.07 -22.64 -1.46
CA THR A 644 0.14 -21.53 -0.49
C THR A 644 -1.24 -21.01 -0.09
N ALA A 645 -2.17 -20.95 -1.03
CA ALA A 645 -3.55 -20.53 -0.75
C ALA A 645 -4.29 -21.55 0.11
N GLU A 646 -4.10 -22.85 -0.15
CA GLU A 646 -4.65 -23.94 0.65
C GLU A 646 -4.16 -23.90 2.09
N LEU A 647 -2.85 -23.76 2.33
CA LEU A 647 -2.28 -23.59 3.66
C LEU A 647 -2.82 -22.34 4.39
N GLU A 648 -3.03 -21.22 3.69
CA GLU A 648 -3.64 -20.03 4.30
C GLU A 648 -5.12 -20.27 4.69
N ASN A 649 -5.84 -21.14 3.94
CA ASN A 649 -7.20 -21.52 4.26
C ASN A 649 -7.25 -22.48 5.45
N GLU A 650 -6.38 -23.48 5.49
CA GLU A 650 -6.27 -24.40 6.63
C GLU A 650 -5.92 -23.65 7.92
N LEU A 651 -5.08 -22.60 7.84
CA LEU A 651 -4.83 -21.72 8.99
C LEU A 651 -6.08 -20.90 9.42
N ASP A 652 -6.98 -20.59 8.50
CA ASP A 652 -8.27 -19.97 8.86
C ASP A 652 -9.22 -21.01 9.46
N GLU A 653 -9.22 -22.25 8.96
CA GLU A 653 -10.00 -23.40 9.50
C GLU A 653 -9.55 -23.79 10.93
N ILE A 654 -8.24 -23.69 11.25
CA ILE A 654 -7.76 -23.82 12.64
C ILE A 654 -8.38 -22.73 13.52
N ALA A 655 -8.45 -21.49 13.05
CA ALA A 655 -9.04 -20.38 13.82
C ALA A 655 -10.56 -20.56 14.05
N GLU A 656 -11.22 -21.42 13.28
CA GLU A 656 -12.63 -21.82 13.40
C GLU A 656 -12.81 -23.14 14.17
N GLY A 657 -11.72 -23.78 14.63
CA GLY A 657 -11.75 -25.04 15.39
C GLY A 657 -12.07 -26.28 14.54
N LYS A 658 -11.90 -26.21 13.21
CA LYS A 658 -12.22 -27.31 12.27
C LYS A 658 -11.04 -28.25 12.02
N VAL A 659 -9.82 -27.74 12.11
CA VAL A 659 -8.57 -28.46 11.84
C VAL A 659 -7.66 -28.36 13.05
N ASP A 660 -6.97 -29.45 13.41
CA ASP A 660 -5.95 -29.44 14.46
C ASP A 660 -4.64 -28.85 13.91
N LYS A 661 -3.98 -28.00 14.73
CA LYS A 661 -2.74 -27.34 14.33
C LYS A 661 -1.56 -28.30 14.14
N ASN A 662 -1.49 -29.41 14.93
CA ASN A 662 -0.38 -30.35 14.87
C ASN A 662 -0.52 -31.25 13.66
N ASP A 663 -1.76 -31.57 13.25
CA ASP A 663 -2.02 -32.32 12.01
C ASP A 663 -1.57 -31.51 10.79
N LEU A 664 -1.90 -30.23 10.73
CA LEU A 664 -1.39 -29.33 9.68
C LEU A 664 0.13 -29.24 9.68
N LEU A 665 0.75 -29.10 10.85
CA LEU A 665 2.22 -29.01 10.95
C LEU A 665 2.91 -30.30 10.52
N ARG A 666 2.34 -31.46 10.85
CA ARG A 666 2.89 -32.77 10.48
C ARG A 666 2.76 -33.00 8.96
N SER A 667 1.57 -32.78 8.41
CA SER A 667 1.32 -32.94 6.97
C SER A 667 2.22 -32.05 6.10
N PHE A 668 2.60 -30.88 6.62
CA PHE A 668 3.54 -29.99 5.95
C PHE A 668 5.01 -30.39 6.18
N TYR A 669 5.38 -30.75 7.43
CA TYR A 669 6.79 -30.91 7.81
C TYR A 669 7.44 -32.16 7.18
N GLU A 670 6.76 -33.29 7.18
CA GLU A 670 7.32 -34.57 6.73
C GLU A 670 7.73 -34.51 5.24
N PRO A 671 6.88 -34.12 4.28
CA PRO A 671 7.29 -33.99 2.87
C PRO A 671 8.32 -32.87 2.66
N PHE A 672 8.25 -31.81 3.46
CA PHE A 672 9.21 -30.70 3.36
C PHE A 672 10.62 -31.10 3.78
N GLU A 673 10.78 -31.89 4.85
CA GLU A 673 12.07 -32.37 5.31
C GLU A 673 12.72 -33.31 4.28
N GLU A 674 11.96 -34.27 3.74
CA GLU A 674 12.45 -35.14 2.66
C GLU A 674 12.92 -34.35 1.43
N THR A 675 12.13 -33.34 1.05
CA THR A 675 12.49 -32.47 -0.08
C THR A 675 13.75 -31.67 0.20
N LEU A 676 13.92 -31.20 1.45
CA LEU A 676 15.09 -30.44 1.86
C LEU A 676 16.37 -31.30 1.83
N GLU A 677 16.31 -32.54 2.30
CA GLU A 677 17.44 -33.48 2.28
C GLU A 677 17.86 -33.77 0.83
N LYS A 678 16.92 -34.14 -0.03
CA LYS A 678 17.17 -34.36 -1.46
C LYS A 678 17.76 -33.13 -2.16
N ALA A 679 17.27 -31.92 -1.82
CA ALA A 679 17.75 -30.68 -2.39
C ALA A 679 19.16 -30.31 -1.88
N ASP A 680 19.50 -30.57 -0.61
CA ASP A 680 20.84 -30.28 -0.08
C ASP A 680 21.92 -31.12 -0.76
N GLU A 681 21.61 -32.35 -1.15
CA GLU A 681 22.50 -33.24 -1.91
C GLU A 681 22.58 -32.82 -3.39
N ALA A 682 21.46 -32.49 -4.02
CA ALA A 682 21.38 -32.24 -5.44
C ALA A 682 21.90 -30.86 -5.88
N ILE A 683 21.70 -29.82 -5.05
CA ILE A 683 22.10 -28.45 -5.39
C ILE A 683 23.60 -28.26 -5.24
N GLY A 684 24.31 -27.94 -6.34
CA GLY A 684 25.70 -27.48 -6.32
C GLY A 684 25.87 -26.06 -5.76
N GLU A 685 27.12 -25.62 -5.59
CA GLU A 685 27.36 -24.18 -5.30
C GLU A 685 27.08 -23.36 -6.54
N VAL A 686 26.18 -22.37 -6.42
CA VAL A 686 25.80 -21.48 -7.52
C VAL A 686 26.60 -20.20 -7.41
N GLU A 687 27.51 -19.98 -8.36
CA GLU A 687 28.22 -18.71 -8.47
C GLU A 687 27.29 -17.63 -9.05
N ILE A 688 27.11 -16.53 -8.32
CA ILE A 688 26.39 -15.36 -8.82
C ILE A 688 27.35 -14.66 -9.81
N PRO A 689 26.99 -14.49 -11.09
CA PRO A 689 27.81 -13.72 -12.02
C PRO A 689 28.03 -12.30 -11.47
N GLU A 690 29.31 -11.97 -11.19
CA GLU A 690 29.65 -10.62 -10.75
C GLU A 690 29.66 -9.70 -11.98
N GLU A 691 28.82 -8.66 -11.99
CA GLU A 691 28.82 -7.62 -13.01
C GLU A 691 30.19 -6.93 -13.02
N VAL A 692 31.04 -7.28 -13.99
CA VAL A 692 32.38 -6.71 -14.14
C VAL A 692 32.26 -5.31 -14.75
N SER A 693 32.88 -4.34 -14.08
CA SER A 693 32.92 -2.94 -14.53
C SER A 693 34.21 -2.67 -15.27
N ASP A 694 34.18 -1.73 -16.22
CA ASP A 694 35.34 -1.21 -16.93
C ASP A 694 36.32 -0.43 -16.02
N VAL A 695 35.93 -0.19 -14.77
CA VAL A 695 36.72 0.56 -13.80
C VAL A 695 37.82 -0.32 -13.22
N VAL A 696 39.04 0.02 -13.47
CA VAL A 696 40.23 -0.68 -12.95
C VAL A 696 40.50 -0.30 -11.49
N CYS A 697 40.90 -1.28 -10.69
CA CYS A 697 41.32 -1.06 -9.32
C CYS A 697 42.69 -0.42 -9.26
N GLU A 698 42.80 0.78 -8.69
CA GLU A 698 44.06 1.54 -8.57
C GLU A 698 45.13 0.84 -7.72
N LYS A 699 44.77 -0.17 -6.91
CA LYS A 699 45.67 -0.86 -6.00
C LYS A 699 46.25 -2.14 -6.59
N CYS A 700 45.51 -2.84 -7.44
CA CYS A 700 45.96 -4.16 -7.95
C CYS A 700 45.71 -4.40 -9.43
N GLY A 701 45.22 -3.40 -10.18
CA GLY A 701 45.03 -3.46 -11.63
C GLY A 701 43.89 -4.35 -12.13
N ARG A 702 43.12 -5.02 -11.27
CA ARG A 702 41.99 -5.86 -11.69
C ARG A 702 40.76 -4.99 -11.97
N ASN A 703 39.92 -5.41 -12.91
CA ASN A 703 38.61 -4.76 -13.12
C ASN A 703 37.75 -4.91 -11.88
N MET A 704 37.12 -3.81 -11.46
CA MET A 704 36.26 -3.82 -10.28
C MET A 704 34.90 -4.40 -10.62
N VAL A 705 34.28 -5.09 -9.65
CA VAL A 705 32.97 -5.71 -9.77
C VAL A 705 31.92 -4.93 -9.02
N VAL A 706 30.69 -4.90 -9.56
CA VAL A 706 29.56 -4.24 -8.91
C VAL A 706 29.03 -5.11 -7.79
N LYS A 707 29.14 -4.64 -6.54
CA LYS A 707 28.55 -5.33 -5.38
C LYS A 707 27.43 -4.50 -4.75
N GLN A 708 26.45 -5.18 -4.20
CA GLN A 708 25.34 -4.55 -3.45
C GLN A 708 25.71 -4.38 -1.99
N GLY A 709 25.79 -3.14 -1.51
CA GLY A 709 26.01 -2.80 -0.11
C GLY A 709 24.78 -2.25 0.60
N ARG A 710 24.92 -1.97 1.91
CA ARG A 710 23.85 -1.40 2.75
C ARG A 710 23.29 -0.06 2.21
N TYR A 711 24.11 0.68 1.46
CA TYR A 711 23.78 2.01 0.95
C TYR A 711 23.53 2.04 -0.57
N GLY A 712 23.46 0.87 -1.22
CA GLY A 712 23.28 0.71 -2.67
C GLY A 712 24.43 -0.01 -3.34
N LYS A 713 24.41 -0.08 -4.69
CA LYS A 713 25.48 -0.67 -5.51
C LYS A 713 26.77 0.14 -5.37
N PHE A 714 27.93 -0.56 -5.30
CA PHE A 714 29.27 0.04 -5.28
C PHE A 714 30.25 -0.86 -6.03
N LEU A 715 31.36 -0.30 -6.46
CA LEU A 715 32.44 -1.06 -7.07
C LEU A 715 33.36 -1.60 -6.00
N ALA A 716 33.64 -2.89 -6.04
CA ALA A 716 34.58 -3.59 -5.16
C ALA A 716 35.66 -4.29 -5.98
N CYS A 717 36.85 -4.36 -5.46
CA CYS A 717 37.90 -5.15 -6.08
C CYS A 717 37.63 -6.65 -5.88
N PRO A 718 37.68 -7.49 -6.93
CA PRO A 718 37.50 -8.94 -6.79
C PRO A 718 38.67 -9.61 -6.04
N GLY A 719 39.78 -8.92 -5.85
CA GLY A 719 40.93 -9.41 -5.08
C GLY A 719 40.75 -9.39 -3.55
N PHE A 720 39.53 -9.26 -3.03
CA PHE A 720 39.27 -9.39 -1.60
C PHE A 720 39.46 -10.85 -1.14
N PRO A 721 40.13 -11.12 0.02
CA PRO A 721 40.46 -10.19 1.09
C PRO A 721 41.77 -9.41 0.91
N ASP A 722 42.62 -9.74 -0.05
CA ASP A 722 43.95 -9.16 -0.21
C ASP A 722 43.88 -7.69 -0.68
N CYS A 723 43.00 -7.39 -1.59
CA CYS A 723 42.72 -6.03 -2.00
C CYS A 723 41.32 -5.59 -1.58
N ARG A 724 41.23 -4.67 -0.59
CA ARG A 724 40.00 -4.16 -0.03
C ARG A 724 39.55 -2.84 -0.65
N ASN A 725 39.94 -2.59 -1.91
CA ASN A 725 39.58 -1.34 -2.59
C ASN A 725 38.09 -1.32 -2.97
N THR A 726 37.41 -0.22 -2.66
CA THR A 726 35.99 -0.01 -3.03
C THR A 726 35.79 1.42 -3.54
N LYS A 727 34.98 1.59 -4.56
CA LYS A 727 34.59 2.89 -5.12
C LYS A 727 33.07 3.02 -5.19
N PRO A 728 32.51 4.22 -4.94
CA PRO A 728 31.10 4.45 -5.20
C PRO A 728 30.82 4.46 -6.71
N ILE A 729 29.69 3.95 -7.14
CA ILE A 729 29.21 4.12 -8.51
C ILE A 729 28.68 5.55 -8.65
N LEU A 730 29.39 6.37 -9.42
CA LEU A 730 29.03 7.76 -9.65
C LEU A 730 28.22 7.83 -10.94
N LYS A 731 27.01 8.37 -10.84
CA LYS A 731 26.17 8.63 -12.01
C LYS A 731 26.55 9.98 -12.59
N ASP A 732 27.14 9.95 -13.80
CA ASP A 732 27.52 11.16 -14.54
C ASP A 732 26.26 11.92 -14.98
N THR A 733 26.29 13.23 -14.87
CA THR A 733 25.23 14.12 -15.35
C THR A 733 25.44 14.55 -16.80
N GLY A 734 26.59 14.24 -17.40
CA GLY A 734 26.98 14.69 -18.74
C GLY A 734 27.36 16.18 -18.81
N VAL A 735 27.47 16.83 -17.63
CA VAL A 735 27.78 18.28 -17.56
C VAL A 735 29.17 18.50 -16.95
N PRO A 736 30.07 19.28 -17.60
CA PRO A 736 31.37 19.59 -17.03
C PRO A 736 31.28 20.54 -15.84
N CYS A 737 32.15 20.35 -14.87
CA CYS A 737 32.22 21.20 -13.68
C CYS A 737 32.67 22.63 -14.07
N PRO A 738 31.91 23.66 -13.66
CA PRO A 738 32.27 25.05 -14.02
C PRO A 738 33.54 25.57 -13.32
N LYS A 739 34.03 24.85 -12.29
CA LYS A 739 35.28 25.24 -11.58
C LYS A 739 36.53 24.59 -12.13
N CYS A 740 36.48 23.34 -12.56
CA CYS A 740 37.67 22.59 -12.93
C CYS A 740 37.56 21.79 -14.24
N GLY A 741 36.42 21.86 -14.92
CA GLY A 741 36.18 21.09 -16.17
C GLY A 741 35.93 19.58 -15.97
N GLY A 742 36.16 19.00 -14.79
CA GLY A 742 35.85 17.59 -14.49
C GLY A 742 34.34 17.31 -14.52
N ARG A 743 33.92 16.04 -14.42
CA ARG A 743 32.51 15.67 -14.51
C ARG A 743 31.72 16.03 -13.27
N ILE A 744 30.47 16.48 -13.42
CA ILE A 744 29.54 16.61 -12.31
C ILE A 744 28.80 15.29 -12.15
N VAL A 745 28.84 14.72 -10.94
CA VAL A 745 28.27 13.40 -10.64
C VAL A 745 27.20 13.47 -9.55
N GLU A 746 26.18 12.60 -9.65
CA GLU A 746 25.18 12.47 -8.60
C GLU A 746 25.77 11.74 -7.39
N ARG A 747 25.61 12.34 -6.22
CA ARG A 747 26.01 11.79 -4.92
C ARG A 747 24.81 11.78 -3.96
N ARG A 748 24.89 11.00 -2.88
CA ARG A 748 23.85 10.97 -1.84
C ARG A 748 24.39 11.47 -0.50
N SER A 749 23.64 12.36 0.12
CA SER A 749 23.94 12.88 1.45
C SER A 749 23.71 11.78 2.52
N ARG A 750 24.21 11.98 3.75
CA ARG A 750 23.96 11.07 4.89
C ARG A 750 22.46 10.84 5.19
N ARG A 751 21.58 11.74 4.72
CA ARG A 751 20.13 11.66 4.85
C ARG A 751 19.43 11.04 3.62
N GLY A 752 20.22 10.50 2.65
CA GLY A 752 19.70 9.85 1.46
C GLY A 752 19.26 10.81 0.33
N GLN A 753 19.37 12.13 0.50
CA GLN A 753 19.03 13.11 -0.54
C GLN A 753 20.10 13.15 -1.61
N ALA A 754 19.70 13.18 -2.89
CA ALA A 754 20.60 13.38 -4.01
C ALA A 754 21.12 14.81 -4.02
N PHE A 755 22.41 14.98 -4.32
CA PHE A 755 23.07 16.24 -4.61
C PHE A 755 24.11 16.01 -5.70
N TYR A 756 24.56 17.04 -6.35
CA TYR A 756 25.48 16.96 -7.46
C TYR A 756 26.79 17.65 -7.10
N GLY A 757 27.91 16.99 -7.37
CA GLY A 757 29.22 17.52 -7.02
C GLY A 757 30.28 17.09 -8.02
N CYS A 758 31.41 17.80 -8.05
CA CYS A 758 32.52 17.46 -8.91
C CYS A 758 33.12 16.07 -8.53
N GLU A 759 33.50 15.29 -9.55
CA GLU A 759 34.20 14.01 -9.33
C GLU A 759 35.53 14.20 -8.64
N ASN A 760 36.22 15.31 -8.89
CA ASN A 760 37.56 15.65 -8.37
C ASN A 760 37.53 16.12 -6.90
N TYR A 761 36.46 15.94 -6.17
CA TYR A 761 36.44 16.23 -4.74
C TYR A 761 37.43 15.29 -3.99
N PRO A 762 38.29 15.76 -3.09
CA PRO A 762 38.28 17.10 -2.45
C PRO A 762 39.08 18.21 -3.19
N ALA A 763 39.78 17.92 -4.26
CA ALA A 763 40.53 18.93 -4.99
C ALA A 763 39.63 20.03 -5.61
N CYS A 764 38.40 19.69 -5.98
CA CYS A 764 37.38 20.62 -6.42
C CYS A 764 36.14 20.50 -5.53
N ASP A 765 35.72 21.61 -4.88
CA ASP A 765 34.64 21.67 -3.92
C ASP A 765 33.28 22.03 -4.54
N TYR A 766 33.16 22.02 -5.87
CA TYR A 766 31.90 22.35 -6.53
C TYR A 766 30.78 21.41 -6.11
N VAL A 767 29.68 21.95 -5.60
CA VAL A 767 28.48 21.19 -5.18
C VAL A 767 27.20 21.98 -5.43
N THR A 768 26.17 21.29 -5.86
CA THR A 768 24.82 21.86 -6.02
C THR A 768 23.76 20.85 -5.62
N TRP A 769 22.61 21.33 -5.12
CA TRP A 769 21.44 20.51 -4.78
C TRP A 769 20.48 20.38 -5.97
N ASP A 770 20.61 21.25 -6.96
CA ASP A 770 19.80 21.25 -8.16
C ASP A 770 20.46 20.41 -9.26
N GLN A 771 19.67 19.71 -10.02
CA GLN A 771 20.15 18.79 -11.05
C GLN A 771 20.71 19.58 -12.25
N PRO A 772 21.99 19.41 -12.60
CA PRO A 772 22.55 19.94 -13.85
C PRO A 772 21.92 19.24 -15.06
N LEU A 773 21.67 19.98 -16.12
CA LEU A 773 21.13 19.52 -17.40
C LEU A 773 22.14 19.75 -18.51
N THR A 774 22.19 18.85 -19.48
CA THR A 774 23.04 18.98 -20.67
C THR A 774 22.56 20.09 -21.62
N GLU A 775 21.30 20.54 -21.45
CA GLU A 775 20.74 21.66 -22.20
C GLU A 775 21.48 22.96 -21.86
N LYS A 776 21.80 23.72 -22.93
CA LYS A 776 22.47 25.02 -22.81
C LYS A 776 21.45 26.17 -22.76
N CYS A 777 21.80 27.20 -22.00
CA CYS A 777 21.01 28.42 -21.97
C CYS A 777 21.02 29.11 -23.34
N PRO A 778 19.88 29.46 -23.92
CA PRO A 778 19.82 30.10 -25.23
C PRO A 778 20.46 31.50 -25.25
N GLU A 779 20.56 32.17 -24.08
CA GLU A 779 21.11 33.55 -23.98
C GLU A 779 22.63 33.58 -23.79
N CYS A 780 23.18 32.68 -22.94
CA CYS A 780 24.60 32.78 -22.57
C CYS A 780 25.39 31.49 -22.79
N GLY A 781 24.79 30.41 -23.32
CA GLY A 781 25.44 29.13 -23.60
C GLY A 781 25.84 28.30 -22.39
N ALA A 782 25.66 28.80 -21.15
CA ALA A 782 25.91 28.02 -19.93
C ALA A 782 24.87 26.87 -19.77
N PHE A 783 25.22 25.81 -19.05
CA PHE A 783 24.27 24.70 -18.83
C PHE A 783 23.09 25.13 -17.96
N MET A 784 21.95 24.46 -18.16
CA MET A 784 20.76 24.69 -17.39
C MET A 784 20.76 23.84 -16.13
N MET A 785 20.05 24.30 -15.10
CA MET A 785 19.85 23.59 -13.84
C MET A 785 18.37 23.39 -13.60
N ARG A 786 17.99 22.28 -12.96
CA ARG A 786 16.60 21.93 -12.67
C ARG A 786 16.32 21.97 -11.17
N HIS A 787 15.51 22.95 -10.74
CA HIS A 787 15.06 23.08 -9.36
C HIS A 787 13.70 22.43 -9.17
N ARG A 788 13.54 21.65 -8.08
CA ARG A 788 12.25 21.09 -7.67
C ARG A 788 11.72 21.81 -6.44
N TYR A 789 10.67 22.58 -6.61
CA TYR A 789 9.98 23.29 -5.54
C TYR A 789 9.21 22.33 -4.61
N LYS A 790 8.96 22.77 -3.35
CA LYS A 790 8.21 21.95 -2.36
C LYS A 790 6.77 21.60 -2.79
N ASN A 791 6.15 22.40 -3.63
CA ASN A 791 4.83 22.15 -4.21
C ASN A 791 4.84 21.15 -5.38
N GLY A 792 6.01 20.56 -5.71
CA GLY A 792 6.18 19.60 -6.80
C GLY A 792 6.46 20.25 -8.17
N ARG A 793 6.36 21.58 -8.31
CA ARG A 793 6.69 22.28 -9.56
C ARG A 793 8.19 22.15 -9.83
N VAL A 794 8.53 21.91 -11.07
CA VAL A 794 9.93 21.80 -11.55
C VAL A 794 10.15 22.88 -12.60
N LEU A 795 11.18 23.70 -12.40
CA LEU A 795 11.53 24.76 -13.35
C LEU A 795 13.04 24.68 -13.68
N PRO A 796 13.40 24.70 -14.95
CA PRO A 796 14.78 24.88 -15.38
C PRO A 796 15.20 26.34 -15.28
N TYR A 797 16.47 26.59 -14.96
CA TYR A 797 17.06 27.91 -14.88
C TYR A 797 18.54 27.87 -15.28
N CYS A 798 19.10 29.00 -15.72
CA CYS A 798 20.49 29.08 -16.13
C CYS A 798 21.47 28.95 -14.96
N SER A 799 22.56 28.21 -15.11
CA SER A 799 23.62 28.09 -14.09
C SER A 799 24.45 29.37 -13.89
N ASN A 800 24.55 30.23 -14.92
CA ASN A 800 25.28 31.49 -14.83
C ASN A 800 24.45 32.54 -14.08
N GLU A 801 24.94 32.98 -12.93
CA GLU A 801 24.26 33.96 -12.04
C GLU A 801 24.12 35.35 -12.67
N ALA A 802 24.98 35.71 -13.60
CA ALA A 802 24.96 36.99 -14.32
C ALA A 802 24.02 36.97 -15.56
N CYS A 803 23.45 35.82 -15.93
CA CYS A 803 22.59 35.73 -17.08
C CYS A 803 21.21 36.32 -16.81
N LYS A 804 20.65 37.07 -17.78
CA LYS A 804 19.32 37.68 -17.68
C LYS A 804 18.24 36.63 -17.35
N THR A 805 18.24 35.47 -18.01
CA THR A 805 17.36 34.31 -17.74
C THR A 805 17.44 33.79 -16.30
N ARG A 806 18.58 34.02 -15.63
CA ARG A 806 18.80 33.71 -14.22
C ARG A 806 18.31 34.79 -13.31
N ILE A 807 18.60 36.08 -13.61
CA ILE A 807 18.27 37.23 -12.80
C ILE A 807 16.75 37.32 -12.57
N ASP A 808 15.97 37.15 -13.62
CA ASP A 808 14.50 37.23 -13.56
C ASP A 808 13.82 35.97 -13.04
N HIS A 809 14.58 34.93 -12.74
CA HIS A 809 13.99 33.62 -12.36
C HIS A 809 13.58 33.59 -10.88
N PRO A 810 12.37 33.03 -10.55
CA PRO A 810 11.86 32.95 -9.17
C PRO A 810 12.78 32.27 -8.16
N ILE A 811 13.74 31.44 -8.63
CA ILE A 811 14.70 30.73 -7.79
C ILE A 811 15.62 31.67 -7.02
N ASN A 812 15.88 32.89 -7.52
CA ASN A 812 16.74 33.84 -6.84
C ASN A 812 16.17 34.21 -5.46
N LYS A 813 14.86 34.41 -5.34
CA LYS A 813 14.20 34.68 -4.05
C LYS A 813 14.35 33.55 -3.02
N GLU A 814 14.39 32.30 -3.48
CA GLU A 814 14.62 31.15 -2.59
C GLU A 814 16.09 30.97 -2.21
N ILE A 815 17.01 31.28 -3.12
CA ILE A 815 18.46 31.26 -2.84
C ILE A 815 18.82 32.31 -1.82
N GLU A 816 18.33 33.53 -1.97
CA GLU A 816 18.51 34.63 -1.01
C GLU A 816 18.00 34.25 0.37
N LYS A 817 16.79 33.72 0.47
CA LYS A 817 16.23 33.20 1.73
C LYS A 817 17.06 32.07 2.34
N SER A 818 17.65 31.21 1.50
CA SER A 818 18.50 30.10 1.96
C SER A 818 19.88 30.61 2.42
N ARG A 819 20.48 31.61 1.72
CA ARG A 819 21.73 32.27 2.11
C ARG A 819 21.54 32.99 3.46
N ALA A 820 20.50 33.80 3.62
CA ALA A 820 20.18 34.48 4.85
C ALA A 820 19.97 33.54 6.06
N ARG A 821 19.33 32.37 5.84
CA ARG A 821 19.19 31.33 6.88
C ARG A 821 20.52 30.68 7.27
N LEU A 822 21.40 30.48 6.31
CA LEU A 822 22.73 29.91 6.56
C LEU A 822 23.63 30.87 7.31
N GLU A 823 23.60 32.14 6.95
CA GLU A 823 24.32 33.23 7.65
C GLU A 823 23.83 33.40 9.09
N ALA A 824 22.51 33.43 9.30
CA ALA A 824 21.92 33.46 10.63
C ALA A 824 22.29 32.21 11.48
N LYS A 825 22.48 31.06 10.85
CA LYS A 825 22.94 29.86 11.54
C LYS A 825 24.43 29.96 11.91
N LYS A 826 25.27 30.41 10.98
CA LYS A 826 26.72 30.64 11.23
C LYS A 826 26.95 31.65 12.32
N ALA A 827 26.19 32.75 12.32
CA ALA A 827 26.25 33.77 13.37
C ALA A 827 25.85 33.21 14.76
N LYS A 828 24.83 32.35 14.81
CA LYS A 828 24.45 31.65 16.05
C LYS A 828 25.49 30.64 16.54
N GLU A 829 26.15 29.95 15.64
CA GLU A 829 27.21 29.00 15.95
C GLU A 829 28.49 29.73 16.40
N ALA A 830 28.82 30.86 15.78
CA ALA A 830 29.92 31.73 16.19
C ALA A 830 29.69 32.34 17.60
N ALA A 831 28.49 32.88 17.84
CA ALA A 831 28.13 33.41 19.16
C ALA A 831 28.08 32.35 20.26
N ALA A 832 27.76 31.08 19.90
CA ALA A 832 27.80 29.97 20.84
C ALA A 832 29.24 29.50 21.13
N ALA A 833 30.15 29.58 20.14
CA ALA A 833 31.56 29.27 20.29
C ALA A 833 32.28 30.34 21.15
N GLU A 834 31.93 31.60 20.95
CA GLU A 834 32.45 32.73 21.72
C GLU A 834 32.06 32.66 23.21
N LYS A 835 30.78 32.36 23.48
CA LYS A 835 30.31 32.07 24.85
C LYS A 835 30.91 30.83 25.49
N ALA A 836 31.30 29.83 24.70
CA ALA A 836 31.99 28.64 25.21
C ALA A 836 33.46 28.99 25.55
N ALA A 837 34.12 29.81 24.74
CA ALA A 837 35.50 30.28 24.98
C ALA A 837 35.59 31.21 26.20
N GLU A 838 34.61 32.13 26.40
CA GLU A 838 34.49 32.94 27.59
C GLU A 838 34.28 32.14 28.88
N ALA A 839 33.51 31.04 28.78
CA ALA A 839 33.28 30.16 29.94
C ALA A 839 34.51 29.27 30.29
N GLU A 840 35.41 29.03 29.34
CA GLU A 840 36.70 28.33 29.57
C GLU A 840 37.79 29.30 30.08
N ALA A 841 37.78 30.56 29.69
CA ALA A 841 38.72 31.58 30.16
C ALA A 841 38.40 32.12 31.57
N GLY A 842 37.21 31.88 32.09
CA GLY A 842 36.76 32.27 33.43
C GLY A 842 36.92 31.14 34.49
N LYS A 843 37.61 30.03 34.16
CA LYS A 843 38.00 28.96 35.08
C LYS A 843 39.49 28.93 35.29
#